data_5dc32f6e39fa7a0bcce34a2b5981d06d
#
_entry.id   5dc32f6e39fa7a0bcce34a2b5981d06d
#
_cell.length_a   1.000
_cell.length_b   1.000
_cell.length_c   1.000
_cell.angle_alpha   90.00
_cell.angle_beta   90.00
_cell.angle_gamma   90.00
#
_symmetry.space_group_name_H-M   'P 1'
#
loop_
_entity.id
_entity.type
_entity.pdbx_description
1 polymer ?
#
loop_
_entity_poly.entity_id
_entity_poly.type
_entity_poly.pdbx_seq_one_letter_code
_entity_poly.pdbx_strand_id
1 'polypeptide(L)'
;MSHFIAALRGIRTFSVTLLASLTVVLFAAPPADARVTWIEIDTLRSQSPTFGGYAWPGVGQYEKIVGKAYGEVNPFDSQNALIVDIKLAPRNIRGNVEYAFDFYILKPIDLSKGAHRVMYEPPNRGGKTWTALARVTGGGNDPGSITDSVVLANAFLMPRGYTMVWSGWDKSAGTSTANFNATITLPIAKNPDGSSITGLAYEYIVTSGSSFTLSYPAATLDKAQAKLTHRVHLNDTSVEIPASGWNYNAAGTAISLVGGSFVANDIYEFSYTAKDPTVNGLGFAAVRDWNAWLRYENQDDFGNPNPLAGDIERIYTEISSQPGRLLNDFRHLGFNQAENGRKVFDGLMQWISAGSGLNLNYRFSQPNRTERNRQDHLHVENVFPFANVVTTDPFTGKTDSRYASCEATGTCPLGVEIYSANEYWVKTASLLHTTPDGTRDLPDSPYTRNYFMSSMRHGTGNAATRGNCQQFQNPLNSAPVQRALFLALDEWATKGTPPPGSRVPRLDNGTMAPPLPQSGVGFPNIPGVTYTGLQTTRYLLNYGPDFYNTGIATINPPVFTAPYQNNPANGPIYPSYVPTTDSDGNDIAGVRLPDVTVPLATYTGWALRSGVWANDGCEAEGQYIPFARTEAERVAAGDPRPSVEARYPSFGEYKSSVMRAIDGLVKDRLMLCEDADDAQSRLIAAGLAAGVPAHPGKGTPTLQPVPHCHK
;
A
#
# COMPACT_ATOMS: atom_id res chain seq x y z
N MET A 1 84.17 31.96 12.24
CA MET A 1 85.23 32.63 11.47
C MET A 1 84.56 33.19 10.24
N SER A 2 84.31 34.47 10.36
CA SER A 2 85.05 35.60 9.76
C SER A 2 84.78 35.74 8.29
N HIS A 3 84.12 36.69 7.94
CA HIS A 3 84.31 38.08 7.42
C HIS A 3 83.95 38.12 5.94
N PHE A 4 83.31 39.11 5.45
CA PHE A 4 83.21 40.53 5.37
C PHE A 4 83.05 40.99 3.92
N ILE A 5 82.10 41.92 3.67
CA ILE A 5 82.10 43.15 2.85
C ILE A 5 82.34 42.99 1.33
N ALA A 6 81.73 43.71 0.41
CA ALA A 6 81.07 45.02 0.31
C ALA A 6 80.35 45.19 -1.03
N ALA A 7 79.43 46.08 -0.96
CA ALA A 7 78.71 46.89 -1.93
C ALA A 7 79.36 47.19 -3.31
N LEU A 8 78.47 47.35 -4.35
CA LEU A 8 78.49 48.57 -5.21
C LEU A 8 77.21 48.63 -6.10
N ARG A 9 76.78 49.83 -6.27
CA ARG A 9 75.59 50.36 -6.89
C ARG A 9 75.45 49.97 -8.40
N GLY A 10 74.22 49.78 -8.88
CA GLY A 10 73.83 49.81 -10.27
C GLY A 10 72.35 50.06 -10.41
N ILE A 11 71.97 51.34 -10.68
CA ILE A 11 70.59 51.74 -11.02
C ILE A 11 70.22 51.14 -12.39
N ARG A 12 69.21 50.35 -12.46
CA ARG A 12 68.50 50.00 -13.72
C ARG A 12 67.01 50.14 -13.51
N THR A 13 66.41 50.97 -14.33
CA THR A 13 65.00 51.21 -14.58
C THR A 13 64.23 49.91 -14.76
N PHE A 14 63.30 49.67 -13.89
CA PHE A 14 62.31 48.57 -14.03
C PHE A 14 61.06 49.14 -14.66
N SER A 15 60.74 48.69 -15.89
CA SER A 15 59.42 48.84 -16.52
C SER A 15 58.49 47.86 -15.84
N VAL A 16 57.49 48.37 -15.11
CA VAL A 16 56.41 47.55 -14.51
C VAL A 16 55.39 47.23 -15.60
N THR A 17 55.41 46.00 -16.12
CA THR A 17 54.33 45.47 -16.93
C THR A 17 53.28 44.90 -15.99
N LEU A 18 52.15 45.57 -15.90
CA LEU A 18 50.99 45.13 -15.13
C LEU A 18 50.28 43.98 -15.88
N LEU A 19 50.54 42.75 -15.49
CA LEU A 19 49.75 41.59 -15.95
C LEU A 19 48.45 41.57 -15.12
N ALA A 20 47.34 42.00 -15.69
CA ALA A 20 46.02 41.81 -15.11
C ALA A 20 45.63 40.32 -15.26
N SER A 21 45.82 39.54 -14.19
CA SER A 21 45.27 38.19 -14.08
C SER A 21 43.76 38.27 -13.92
N LEU A 22 43.02 38.01 -15.02
CA LEU A 22 41.57 37.82 -14.96
C LEU A 22 41.30 36.48 -14.29
N THR A 23 41.08 36.47 -12.98
CA THR A 23 40.56 35.28 -12.26
C THR A 23 39.11 35.12 -12.66
N VAL A 24 38.84 34.24 -13.63
CA VAL A 24 37.47 33.73 -13.88
C VAL A 24 37.12 32.88 -12.67
N VAL A 25 36.36 33.44 -11.74
CA VAL A 25 35.68 32.68 -10.71
C VAL A 25 34.56 31.94 -11.42
N LEU A 26 34.83 30.69 -11.79
CA LEU A 26 33.78 29.74 -12.12
C LEU A 26 32.97 29.58 -10.81
N PHE A 27 31.86 30.28 -10.73
CA PHE A 27 30.79 29.84 -9.81
C PHE A 27 30.36 28.45 -10.28
N ALA A 28 30.87 27.43 -9.63
CA ALA A 28 30.21 26.13 -9.70
C ALA A 28 28.78 26.40 -9.21
N ALA A 29 27.83 26.27 -10.12
CA ALA A 29 26.43 26.21 -9.70
C ALA A 29 26.35 25.13 -8.61
N PRO A 30 25.66 25.37 -7.50
CA PRO A 30 25.45 24.31 -6.52
C PRO A 30 24.90 23.08 -7.26
N PRO A 31 25.28 21.86 -6.87
CA PRO A 31 24.72 20.67 -7.48
C PRO A 31 23.20 20.84 -7.46
N ALA A 32 22.56 20.62 -8.60
CA ALA A 32 21.12 20.73 -8.70
C ALA A 32 20.52 19.59 -7.87
N ASP A 33 20.00 19.93 -6.69
CA ASP A 33 19.26 18.99 -5.86
C ASP A 33 18.02 18.51 -6.62
N ALA A 34 17.58 17.25 -6.43
CA ALA A 34 16.32 16.76 -6.95
C ALA A 34 15.21 17.62 -6.36
N ARG A 35 14.37 18.16 -7.24
CA ARG A 35 13.41 19.17 -6.82
C ARG A 35 12.23 19.27 -7.76
N VAL A 36 11.16 19.82 -7.23
CA VAL A 36 10.08 20.37 -8.04
C VAL A 36 10.58 21.68 -8.64
N THR A 37 10.63 21.73 -9.99
CA THR A 37 11.13 22.87 -10.72
C THR A 37 10.02 23.84 -11.10
N TRP A 38 8.80 23.34 -11.27
CA TRP A 38 7.65 24.14 -11.66
C TRP A 38 6.35 23.49 -11.22
N ILE A 39 5.37 24.32 -10.81
CA ILE A 39 3.99 23.91 -10.56
C ILE A 39 3.05 24.68 -11.50
N GLU A 40 2.09 23.97 -12.05
CA GLU A 40 1.02 24.53 -12.85
C GLU A 40 -0.32 24.26 -12.15
N ILE A 41 -0.91 25.32 -11.60
CA ILE A 41 -2.22 25.23 -10.94
C ILE A 41 -3.32 25.31 -11.99
N ASP A 42 -4.19 24.30 -12.02
CA ASP A 42 -5.41 24.31 -12.80
C ASP A 42 -6.48 25.16 -12.12
N THR A 43 -6.60 26.41 -12.51
CA THR A 43 -7.53 27.37 -11.91
C THR A 43 -8.99 27.05 -12.22
N LEU A 44 -9.28 26.26 -13.26
CA LEU A 44 -10.65 25.86 -13.61
C LEU A 44 -11.17 24.73 -12.71
N ARG A 45 -10.29 23.85 -12.23
CA ARG A 45 -10.64 22.73 -11.38
C ARG A 45 -10.33 22.97 -9.89
N SER A 46 -9.50 23.97 -9.59
CA SER A 46 -9.27 24.44 -8.23
C SER A 46 -10.49 25.22 -7.73
N GLN A 47 -10.72 25.24 -6.43
CA GLN A 47 -11.92 25.87 -5.84
C GLN A 47 -11.65 26.43 -4.45
N SER A 48 -11.97 27.70 -4.24
CA SER A 48 -11.88 28.36 -2.94
C SER A 48 -13.13 29.24 -2.71
N PRO A 49 -14.00 28.93 -1.70
CA PRO A 49 -13.98 27.75 -0.86
C PRO A 49 -14.47 26.49 -1.58
N THR A 50 -14.04 25.32 -1.11
CA THR A 50 -14.55 23.99 -1.53
C THR A 50 -15.59 23.45 -0.53
N PHE A 51 -16.04 22.20 -0.67
CA PHE A 51 -17.06 21.58 0.19
C PHE A 51 -18.38 22.38 0.28
N GLY A 52 -18.80 23.02 -0.83
CA GLY A 52 -19.98 23.89 -0.84
C GLY A 52 -19.87 25.09 0.10
N GLY A 53 -18.66 25.46 0.51
CA GLY A 53 -18.43 26.55 1.45
C GLY A 53 -18.62 26.16 2.93
N TYR A 54 -18.70 24.87 3.27
CA TYR A 54 -18.82 24.42 4.66
C TYR A 54 -17.63 24.87 5.49
N ALA A 55 -17.91 25.35 6.72
CA ALA A 55 -16.90 25.84 7.66
C ALA A 55 -16.90 25.01 8.93
N TRP A 56 -15.75 24.44 9.29
CA TRP A 56 -15.59 23.70 10.56
C TRP A 56 -15.27 24.65 11.72
N PRO A 57 -15.90 24.46 12.88
CA PRO A 57 -15.61 25.28 14.05
C PRO A 57 -14.13 25.25 14.42
N GLY A 58 -13.53 26.42 14.63
CA GLY A 58 -12.12 26.56 14.98
C GLY A 58 -11.14 26.51 13.81
N VAL A 59 -11.52 25.91 12.68
CA VAL A 59 -10.65 25.75 11.48
C VAL A 59 -11.11 26.66 10.34
N GLY A 60 -12.41 26.75 10.08
CA GLY A 60 -12.97 27.54 8.99
C GLY A 60 -13.20 26.72 7.72
N GLN A 61 -13.15 27.41 6.58
CA GLN A 61 -13.37 26.82 5.26
C GLN A 61 -12.07 26.22 4.69
N TYR A 62 -12.25 25.30 3.77
CA TYR A 62 -11.16 24.69 3.00
C TYR A 62 -11.17 25.17 1.55
N GLU A 63 -10.01 25.07 0.93
CA GLU A 63 -9.85 25.21 -0.51
C GLU A 63 -9.23 23.96 -1.13
N LYS A 64 -9.56 23.77 -2.40
CA LYS A 64 -9.05 22.73 -3.27
C LYS A 64 -8.09 23.34 -4.29
N ILE A 65 -6.85 22.84 -4.32
CA ILE A 65 -5.84 23.22 -5.30
C ILE A 65 -5.45 21.97 -6.08
N VAL A 66 -5.62 22.00 -7.40
CA VAL A 66 -5.25 20.92 -8.30
C VAL A 66 -4.33 21.43 -9.39
N GLY A 67 -3.47 20.55 -9.87
CA GLY A 67 -2.54 20.94 -10.92
C GLY A 67 -1.56 19.85 -11.30
N LYS A 68 -0.51 20.28 -11.98
CA LYS A 68 0.61 19.45 -12.39
C LYS A 68 1.90 20.01 -11.82
N ALA A 69 2.76 19.14 -11.31
CA ALA A 69 4.10 19.48 -10.87
C ALA A 69 5.13 18.82 -11.79
N TYR A 70 6.21 19.52 -12.03
CA TYR A 70 7.34 19.09 -12.84
C TYR A 70 8.57 19.01 -11.95
N GLY A 71 9.30 17.92 -12.07
CA GLY A 71 10.50 17.68 -11.27
C GLY A 71 11.65 17.17 -12.11
N GLU A 72 12.83 17.23 -11.55
CA GLU A 72 14.05 16.70 -12.15
C GLU A 72 14.97 16.09 -11.07
N VAL A 73 15.74 15.09 -11.45
CA VAL A 73 16.74 14.44 -10.61
C VAL A 73 18.07 14.32 -11.35
N ASN A 74 19.17 14.48 -10.60
CA ASN A 74 20.50 14.17 -11.11
C ASN A 74 20.71 12.64 -11.14
N PRO A 75 20.88 12.01 -12.32
CA PRO A 75 21.03 10.55 -12.43
C PRO A 75 22.35 10.02 -11.87
N PHE A 76 23.29 10.87 -11.48
CA PHE A 76 24.58 10.52 -10.91
C PHE A 76 24.65 10.73 -9.39
N ASP A 77 23.65 11.39 -8.81
CA ASP A 77 23.55 11.48 -7.37
C ASP A 77 23.35 10.10 -6.76
N SER A 78 24.00 9.82 -5.64
CA SER A 78 23.98 8.52 -4.99
C SER A 78 22.57 8.06 -4.58
N GLN A 79 21.69 8.99 -4.22
CA GLN A 79 20.30 8.69 -3.85
C GLN A 79 19.41 8.37 -5.05
N ASN A 80 19.78 8.84 -6.26
CA ASN A 80 19.04 8.59 -7.50
C ASN A 80 19.67 7.49 -8.34
N ALA A 81 20.98 7.27 -8.23
CA ALA A 81 21.73 6.30 -9.03
C ALA A 81 21.25 4.85 -8.86
N LEU A 82 20.51 4.58 -7.78
CA LEU A 82 19.86 3.29 -7.51
C LEU A 82 18.60 3.05 -8.38
N ILE A 83 18.04 4.13 -9.00
CA ILE A 83 16.87 4.00 -9.88
C ILE A 83 17.32 3.30 -11.16
N VAL A 84 16.69 2.15 -11.43
CA VAL A 84 17.03 1.32 -12.60
C VAL A 84 16.81 2.11 -13.90
N ASP A 85 17.78 2.02 -14.82
CA ASP A 85 17.78 2.70 -16.11
C ASP A 85 17.82 4.24 -16.07
N ILE A 86 17.98 4.87 -14.93
CA ILE A 86 17.96 6.33 -14.83
C ILE A 86 19.05 6.99 -15.69
N LYS A 87 20.24 6.35 -15.77
CA LYS A 87 21.36 6.84 -16.60
C LYS A 87 21.11 6.69 -18.10
N LEU A 88 20.12 5.91 -18.50
CA LEU A 88 19.68 5.67 -19.87
C LEU A 88 18.46 6.53 -20.25
N ALA A 89 17.93 7.30 -19.31
CA ALA A 89 16.84 8.25 -19.57
C ALA A 89 17.34 9.49 -20.32
N PRO A 90 16.50 10.14 -21.14
CA PRO A 90 16.78 11.45 -21.71
C PRO A 90 17.09 12.47 -20.61
N ARG A 91 18.01 13.39 -20.90
CA ARG A 91 18.42 14.45 -19.98
C ARG A 91 18.14 15.81 -20.58
N ASN A 92 17.77 16.74 -19.70
CA ASN A 92 17.63 18.14 -20.06
C ASN A 92 18.99 18.82 -20.20
N ILE A 93 18.99 20.14 -20.51
CA ILE A 93 20.22 20.92 -20.70
C ILE A 93 21.08 21.00 -19.42
N ARG A 94 20.50 20.77 -18.24
CA ARG A 94 21.22 20.71 -16.96
C ARG A 94 21.83 19.32 -16.68
N GLY A 95 21.56 18.35 -17.57
CA GLY A 95 22.00 16.97 -17.41
C GLY A 95 21.10 16.10 -16.52
N ASN A 96 19.96 16.63 -16.08
CA ASN A 96 19.00 15.99 -15.19
C ASN A 96 17.92 15.24 -15.97
N VAL A 97 17.32 14.26 -15.33
CA VAL A 97 16.19 13.48 -15.84
C VAL A 97 14.89 14.07 -15.31
N GLU A 98 13.98 14.41 -16.24
CA GLU A 98 12.72 15.08 -15.95
C GLU A 98 11.56 14.10 -15.79
N TYR A 99 10.59 14.46 -14.94
CA TYR A 99 9.30 13.79 -14.76
C TYR A 99 8.21 14.82 -14.43
N ALA A 100 6.94 14.45 -14.62
CA ALA A 100 5.81 15.31 -14.26
C ALA A 100 4.68 14.46 -13.67
N PHE A 101 3.93 15.03 -12.71
CA PHE A 101 2.84 14.32 -12.06
C PHE A 101 1.69 15.25 -11.70
N ASP A 102 0.49 14.67 -11.63
CA ASP A 102 -0.70 15.38 -11.17
C ASP A 102 -0.69 15.48 -9.64
N PHE A 103 -1.18 16.59 -9.10
CA PHE A 103 -1.36 16.76 -7.65
C PHE A 103 -2.75 17.28 -7.31
N TYR A 104 -3.16 17.02 -6.06
CA TYR A 104 -4.41 17.49 -5.47
C TYR A 104 -4.16 17.82 -4.00
N ILE A 105 -4.53 19.04 -3.57
CA ILE A 105 -4.38 19.53 -2.19
C ILE A 105 -5.74 19.98 -1.68
N LEU A 106 -6.09 19.57 -0.47
CA LEU A 106 -7.17 20.15 0.35
C LEU A 106 -6.56 20.74 1.60
N LYS A 107 -6.73 22.04 1.82
CA LYS A 107 -6.16 22.73 2.97
C LYS A 107 -7.12 23.76 3.56
N PRO A 108 -6.98 24.12 4.85
CA PRO A 108 -7.65 25.30 5.39
C PRO A 108 -7.27 26.54 4.58
N ILE A 109 -8.25 27.42 4.29
CA ILE A 109 -7.97 28.71 3.64
C ILE A 109 -7.06 29.53 4.52
N ASP A 110 -7.36 29.59 5.82
CA ASP A 110 -6.54 30.21 6.84
C ASP A 110 -5.64 29.15 7.50
N LEU A 111 -4.41 29.02 7.01
CA LEU A 111 -3.45 28.04 7.51
C LEU A 111 -3.12 28.22 9.01
N SER A 112 -3.21 29.44 9.54
CA SER A 112 -2.98 29.69 10.98
C SER A 112 -3.98 28.99 11.91
N LYS A 113 -5.11 28.52 11.37
CA LYS A 113 -6.12 27.72 12.05
C LYS A 113 -6.00 26.22 11.75
N GLY A 114 -5.06 25.86 10.89
CA GLY A 114 -4.75 24.47 10.58
C GLY A 114 -3.97 23.76 11.69
N ALA A 115 -3.84 22.47 11.56
CA ALA A 115 -3.04 21.66 12.46
C ALA A 115 -1.54 21.72 12.18
N HIS A 116 -1.12 22.35 11.09
CA HIS A 116 0.26 22.35 10.56
C HIS A 116 0.76 20.93 10.24
N ARG A 117 -0.17 20.05 9.89
CA ARG A 117 0.07 18.63 9.60
C ARG A 117 -0.53 18.25 8.27
N VAL A 118 0.23 17.47 7.52
CA VAL A 118 -0.20 16.92 6.23
C VAL A 118 -0.51 15.43 6.40
N MET A 119 -1.67 15.01 5.92
CA MET A 119 -1.97 13.62 5.58
C MET A 119 -1.72 13.46 4.08
N TYR A 120 -0.67 12.72 3.72
CA TYR A 120 -0.33 12.40 2.35
C TYR A 120 -0.77 10.98 1.99
N GLU A 121 -1.50 10.84 0.90
CA GLU A 121 -1.88 9.54 0.35
C GLU A 121 -1.32 9.39 -1.07
N PRO A 122 -0.36 8.49 -1.33
CA PRO A 122 -0.05 8.07 -2.69
C PRO A 122 -1.25 7.28 -3.25
N PRO A 123 -1.92 7.75 -4.31
CA PRO A 123 -3.18 7.18 -4.77
C PRO A 123 -3.04 5.74 -5.29
N ASN A 124 -4.02 4.90 -4.99
CA ASN A 124 -4.08 3.53 -5.48
C ASN A 124 -4.54 3.50 -6.95
N ARG A 125 -3.60 3.28 -7.89
CA ARG A 125 -3.85 3.35 -9.33
C ARG A 125 -4.54 4.65 -9.76
N GLY A 126 -4.10 5.77 -9.20
CA GLY A 126 -4.67 7.10 -9.42
C GLY A 126 -5.92 7.42 -8.62
N GLY A 127 -6.50 6.44 -7.91
CA GLY A 127 -7.69 6.59 -7.09
C GLY A 127 -7.36 6.93 -5.63
N LYS A 128 -8.13 7.83 -5.03
CA LYS A 128 -8.02 8.24 -3.63
C LYS A 128 -8.88 7.34 -2.75
N THR A 129 -8.32 6.82 -1.63
CA THR A 129 -9.00 5.86 -0.72
C THR A 129 -9.27 6.42 0.67
N TRP A 130 -9.05 7.69 0.88
CA TRP A 130 -9.08 8.46 2.11
C TRP A 130 -10.39 8.43 2.90
N THR A 131 -11.53 8.09 2.28
CA THR A 131 -12.88 8.27 2.84
C THR A 131 -13.10 7.53 4.16
N ALA A 132 -12.50 6.34 4.32
CA ALA A 132 -12.63 5.53 5.54
C ALA A 132 -11.98 6.22 6.75
N LEU A 133 -10.75 6.70 6.59
CA LEU A 133 -10.07 7.49 7.62
C LEU A 133 -10.79 8.82 7.86
N ALA A 134 -11.11 9.56 6.81
CA ALA A 134 -11.75 10.88 6.92
C ALA A 134 -13.19 10.84 7.44
N ARG A 135 -13.78 9.65 7.61
CA ARG A 135 -15.16 9.44 8.07
C ARG A 135 -16.18 10.22 7.22
N VAL A 136 -16.01 10.15 5.91
CA VAL A 136 -16.89 10.77 4.92
C VAL A 136 -17.40 9.75 3.91
N THR A 137 -18.47 10.10 3.21
CA THR A 137 -19.00 9.33 2.08
C THR A 137 -19.15 10.24 0.86
N GLY A 138 -19.02 9.68 -0.35
CA GLY A 138 -19.09 10.45 -1.58
C GLY A 138 -17.76 11.07 -2.00
N GLY A 139 -17.80 11.99 -2.96
CA GLY A 139 -16.65 12.70 -3.51
C GLY A 139 -15.78 11.88 -4.49
N GLY A 140 -15.67 10.57 -4.32
CA GLY A 140 -14.83 9.74 -5.19
C GLY A 140 -13.39 10.28 -5.29
N ASN A 141 -12.92 10.47 -6.51
CA ASN A 141 -11.60 11.06 -6.78
C ASN A 141 -11.57 12.60 -6.70
N ASP A 142 -12.70 13.25 -6.47
CA ASP A 142 -12.79 14.69 -6.16
C ASP A 142 -13.29 14.90 -4.71
N PRO A 143 -12.45 14.72 -3.70
CA PRO A 143 -12.82 14.89 -2.30
C PRO A 143 -13.52 16.23 -2.00
N GLY A 144 -13.07 17.31 -2.62
CA GLY A 144 -13.64 18.66 -2.42
C GLY A 144 -15.06 18.85 -2.96
N SER A 145 -15.59 17.89 -3.72
CA SER A 145 -16.96 17.96 -4.27
C SER A 145 -18.05 17.57 -3.28
N ILE A 146 -17.74 17.08 -2.09
CA ILE A 146 -18.71 16.73 -1.05
C ILE A 146 -19.39 18.00 -0.55
N THR A 147 -20.72 18.03 -0.57
CA THR A 147 -21.53 19.19 -0.12
C THR A 147 -22.59 18.84 0.93
N ASP A 148 -22.75 17.56 1.24
CA ASP A 148 -23.68 17.12 2.29
C ASP A 148 -23.18 17.55 3.66
N SER A 149 -23.90 18.49 4.28
CA SER A 149 -23.53 19.06 5.56
C SER A 149 -23.54 18.06 6.73
N VAL A 150 -24.34 16.99 6.66
CA VAL A 150 -24.36 15.93 7.68
C VAL A 150 -23.10 15.09 7.57
N VAL A 151 -22.67 14.75 6.35
CA VAL A 151 -21.40 14.05 6.09
C VAL A 151 -20.22 14.91 6.57
N LEU A 152 -20.20 16.19 6.21
CA LEU A 152 -19.12 17.12 6.56
C LEU A 152 -19.05 17.40 8.07
N ALA A 153 -20.19 17.48 8.77
CA ALA A 153 -20.23 17.66 10.22
C ALA A 153 -19.60 16.47 10.99
N ASN A 154 -19.70 15.26 10.41
CA ASN A 154 -19.13 14.03 10.99
C ASN A 154 -17.71 13.71 10.50
N ALA A 155 -17.11 14.57 9.70
CA ALA A 155 -15.77 14.35 9.18
C ALA A 155 -14.70 14.23 10.28
N PHE A 156 -13.63 13.50 10.00
CA PHE A 156 -12.56 13.26 10.98
C PHE A 156 -11.36 14.20 10.81
N LEU A 157 -10.85 14.39 9.60
CA LEU A 157 -9.61 15.14 9.35
C LEU A 157 -9.81 16.66 9.33
N MET A 158 -10.87 17.13 8.65
CA MET A 158 -11.11 18.55 8.43
C MET A 158 -11.38 19.33 9.72
N PRO A 159 -12.25 18.86 10.65
CA PRO A 159 -12.45 19.58 11.92
C PRO A 159 -11.19 19.60 12.81
N ARG A 160 -10.20 18.77 12.50
CA ARG A 160 -8.87 18.75 13.15
C ARG A 160 -7.83 19.59 12.43
N GLY A 161 -8.21 20.25 11.33
CA GLY A 161 -7.34 21.18 10.60
C GLY A 161 -6.23 20.52 9.78
N TYR A 162 -6.32 19.22 9.44
CA TYR A 162 -5.33 18.57 8.61
C TYR A 162 -5.40 19.07 7.16
N THR A 163 -4.23 19.29 6.57
CA THR A 163 -4.08 19.41 5.12
C THR A 163 -3.99 18.00 4.51
N MET A 164 -4.70 17.75 3.42
CA MET A 164 -4.66 16.46 2.72
C MET A 164 -4.02 16.64 1.34
N VAL A 165 -3.09 15.77 0.99
CA VAL A 165 -2.29 15.88 -0.24
C VAL A 165 -2.22 14.54 -0.95
N TRP A 166 -2.38 14.57 -2.28
CA TRP A 166 -2.23 13.45 -3.19
C TRP A 166 -1.34 13.85 -4.37
N SER A 167 -0.52 12.92 -4.87
CA SER A 167 0.26 13.13 -6.09
C SER A 167 0.48 11.82 -6.86
N GLY A 168 0.63 11.92 -8.18
CA GLY A 168 0.84 10.79 -9.07
C GLY A 168 2.22 10.16 -8.90
N TRP A 169 2.26 8.83 -8.87
CA TRP A 169 3.49 8.02 -8.81
C TRP A 169 3.46 6.83 -9.77
N ASP A 170 2.28 6.41 -10.20
CA ASP A 170 2.02 5.24 -11.04
C ASP A 170 1.58 5.67 -12.45
N LYS A 171 2.40 5.37 -13.46
CA LYS A 171 2.07 5.66 -14.86
C LYS A 171 0.87 4.88 -15.37
N SER A 172 0.59 3.74 -14.77
CA SER A 172 -0.54 2.86 -15.15
C SER A 172 -1.88 3.33 -14.60
N ALA A 173 -1.89 4.41 -13.83
CA ALA A 173 -3.11 5.01 -13.28
C ALA A 173 -4.08 5.56 -14.33
N GLY A 174 -3.60 5.72 -15.57
CA GLY A 174 -4.37 6.30 -16.67
C GLY A 174 -4.42 7.83 -16.62
N THR A 175 -4.86 8.43 -17.71
CA THR A 175 -4.89 9.89 -17.88
C THR A 175 -6.33 10.39 -17.90
N SER A 176 -7.02 10.40 -16.77
CA SER A 176 -8.34 11.02 -16.73
C SER A 176 -8.31 12.30 -15.92
N THR A 177 -8.16 13.44 -16.59
CA THR A 177 -8.29 14.74 -15.96
C THR A 177 -9.71 14.98 -15.44
N ALA A 178 -10.73 14.41 -16.09
CA ALA A 178 -12.14 14.60 -15.74
C ALA A 178 -12.50 13.98 -14.38
N ASN A 179 -11.83 12.91 -13.95
CA ASN A 179 -12.10 12.23 -12.69
C ASN A 179 -10.98 12.38 -11.65
N PHE A 180 -10.07 13.34 -11.83
CA PHE A 180 -8.97 13.64 -10.90
C PHE A 180 -8.08 12.44 -10.57
N ASN A 181 -7.88 11.51 -11.52
CA ASN A 181 -6.83 10.49 -11.38
C ASN A 181 -5.48 11.17 -11.24
N ALA A 182 -4.70 10.74 -10.26
CA ALA A 182 -3.34 11.22 -10.10
C ALA A 182 -2.36 10.25 -10.79
N THR A 183 -1.76 10.67 -11.88
CA THR A 183 -0.81 9.89 -12.67
C THR A 183 0.54 10.60 -12.78
N ILE A 184 1.55 9.86 -13.25
CA ILE A 184 2.90 10.38 -13.51
C ILE A 184 3.29 10.15 -14.97
N THR A 185 3.96 11.12 -15.55
CA THR A 185 4.64 11.02 -16.86
C THR A 185 6.10 10.72 -16.60
N LEU A 186 6.58 9.61 -17.17
CA LEU A 186 7.94 9.11 -16.98
C LEU A 186 8.70 9.06 -18.30
N PRO A 187 10.02 9.31 -18.29
CA PRO A 187 10.85 9.15 -19.46
C PRO A 187 11.00 7.68 -19.85
N ILE A 188 11.21 7.44 -21.14
CA ILE A 188 11.55 6.14 -21.70
C ILE A 188 13.08 6.04 -21.77
N ALA A 189 13.64 4.99 -21.17
CA ALA A 189 15.05 4.69 -21.29
C ALA A 189 15.41 4.20 -22.71
N LYS A 190 16.60 4.59 -23.20
CA LYS A 190 17.12 4.25 -24.53
C LYS A 190 18.55 3.71 -24.40
N ASN A 191 18.95 2.89 -25.36
CA ASN A 191 20.34 2.53 -25.53
C ASN A 191 21.20 3.79 -25.81
N PRO A 192 22.52 3.76 -25.56
CA PRO A 192 23.40 4.90 -25.79
C PRO A 192 23.40 5.41 -27.26
N ASP A 193 23.07 4.57 -28.20
CA ASP A 193 22.91 4.91 -29.64
C ASP A 193 21.53 5.49 -29.99
N GLY A 194 20.63 5.66 -28.99
CA GLY A 194 19.28 6.14 -29.17
C GLY A 194 18.25 5.07 -29.58
N SER A 195 18.67 3.84 -29.80
CA SER A 195 17.77 2.75 -30.15
C SER A 195 16.90 2.34 -28.95
N SER A 196 15.78 1.66 -29.24
CA SER A 196 14.90 1.12 -28.21
C SER A 196 15.57 0.01 -27.42
N ILE A 197 15.43 0.08 -26.09
CA ILE A 197 15.76 -1.04 -25.21
C ILE A 197 14.67 -2.09 -25.35
N THR A 198 15.04 -3.35 -25.50
CA THR A 198 14.15 -4.49 -25.53
C THR A 198 14.44 -5.46 -24.41
N GLY A 199 13.46 -6.26 -24.00
CA GLY A 199 13.65 -7.26 -22.96
C GLY A 199 12.42 -8.16 -22.78
N LEU A 200 12.59 -9.21 -22.00
CA LEU A 200 11.52 -10.16 -21.71
C LEU A 200 10.43 -9.52 -20.86
N ALA A 201 9.17 -9.75 -21.22
CA ALA A 201 8.00 -9.34 -20.47
C ALA A 201 7.02 -10.49 -20.30
N TYR A 202 6.28 -10.45 -19.21
CA TYR A 202 5.27 -11.45 -18.86
C TYR A 202 4.02 -10.75 -18.34
N GLU A 203 2.87 -11.11 -18.89
CA GLU A 203 1.56 -10.64 -18.44
C GLU A 203 0.77 -11.79 -17.83
N TYR A 204 0.25 -11.56 -16.64
CA TYR A 204 -0.74 -12.42 -15.99
C TYR A 204 -2.11 -11.78 -16.18
N ILE A 205 -2.98 -12.45 -16.95
CA ILE A 205 -4.21 -11.85 -17.47
C ILE A 205 -5.40 -12.54 -16.82
N VAL A 206 -6.16 -11.80 -16.01
CA VAL A 206 -7.45 -12.23 -15.43
C VAL A 206 -8.46 -11.12 -15.75
N THR A 207 -9.05 -11.19 -16.91
CA THR A 207 -9.97 -10.16 -17.44
C THR A 207 -11.12 -10.79 -18.23
N SER A 208 -12.04 -9.94 -18.63
CA SER A 208 -13.07 -10.24 -19.63
C SER A 208 -12.97 -9.23 -20.76
N GLY A 209 -13.41 -9.58 -21.94
CA GLY A 209 -13.39 -8.72 -23.10
C GLY A 209 -12.61 -9.32 -24.27
N SER A 210 -12.68 -8.66 -25.43
CA SER A 210 -12.07 -9.17 -26.68
C SER A 210 -10.58 -8.86 -26.80
N SER A 211 -10.05 -7.94 -25.98
CA SER A 211 -8.64 -7.51 -26.03
C SER A 211 -8.06 -7.26 -24.63
N PHE A 212 -6.74 -7.34 -24.54
CA PHE A 212 -5.96 -7.01 -23.35
C PHE A 212 -4.83 -6.05 -23.73
N THR A 213 -4.72 -4.93 -23.00
CA THR A 213 -3.64 -3.95 -23.19
C THR A 213 -2.38 -4.42 -22.48
N LEU A 214 -1.27 -4.50 -23.21
CA LEU A 214 0.04 -4.86 -22.68
C LEU A 214 0.60 -3.73 -21.82
N SER A 215 1.39 -4.10 -20.81
CA SER A 215 2.07 -3.13 -19.94
C SER A 215 3.12 -2.31 -20.72
N TYR A 216 3.72 -2.94 -21.72
CA TYR A 216 4.70 -2.32 -22.65
C TYR A 216 4.45 -2.78 -24.07
N PRO A 217 4.76 -1.94 -25.08
CA PRO A 217 4.63 -2.35 -26.47
C PRO A 217 5.50 -3.55 -26.80
N ALA A 218 5.03 -4.44 -27.64
CA ALA A 218 5.82 -5.54 -28.18
C ALA A 218 6.94 -5.01 -29.10
N ALA A 219 8.13 -5.55 -28.97
CA ALA A 219 9.28 -5.20 -29.82
C ALA A 219 9.10 -5.71 -31.26
N THR A 220 8.35 -6.80 -31.42
CA THR A 220 8.03 -7.41 -32.71
C THR A 220 6.59 -7.92 -32.70
N LEU A 221 5.98 -7.97 -33.87
CA LEU A 221 4.65 -8.59 -34.07
C LEU A 221 4.75 -10.06 -34.53
N ASP A 222 5.98 -10.59 -34.61
CA ASP A 222 6.21 -11.99 -34.91
C ASP A 222 5.75 -12.87 -33.75
N LYS A 223 4.65 -13.56 -33.95
CA LYS A 223 4.01 -14.42 -32.94
C LYS A 223 4.86 -15.64 -32.57
N ALA A 224 5.85 -16.01 -33.37
CA ALA A 224 6.78 -17.10 -33.03
C ALA A 224 7.68 -16.73 -31.86
N GLN A 225 7.80 -15.45 -31.52
CA GLN A 225 8.56 -14.92 -30.38
C GLN A 225 7.70 -14.61 -29.17
N ALA A 226 6.43 -15.05 -29.16
CA ALA A 226 5.52 -14.85 -28.06
C ALA A 226 4.72 -16.11 -27.78
N LYS A 227 4.24 -16.26 -26.54
CA LYS A 227 3.47 -17.42 -26.13
C LYS A 227 2.27 -16.94 -25.29
N LEU A 228 1.09 -17.37 -25.69
CA LEU A 228 -0.15 -17.20 -24.92
C LEU A 228 -0.64 -18.54 -24.43
N THR A 229 -0.93 -18.64 -23.13
CA THR A 229 -1.50 -19.86 -22.53
C THR A 229 -2.78 -19.55 -21.78
N HIS A 230 -3.57 -20.58 -21.53
CA HIS A 230 -4.86 -20.53 -20.83
C HIS A 230 -5.00 -21.72 -19.86
N ARG A 231 -5.61 -21.46 -18.73
CA ARG A 231 -6.10 -22.48 -17.77
C ARG A 231 -7.28 -21.92 -16.97
N VAL A 232 -8.09 -22.82 -16.41
CA VAL A 232 -9.25 -22.45 -15.60
C VAL A 232 -8.87 -22.36 -14.13
N HIS A 233 -8.27 -23.39 -13.58
CA HIS A 233 -7.80 -23.42 -12.19
C HIS A 233 -6.32 -23.08 -12.07
N LEU A 234 -5.92 -22.61 -10.89
CA LEU A 234 -4.53 -22.28 -10.60
C LEU A 234 -3.59 -23.48 -10.81
N ASN A 235 -4.03 -24.68 -10.41
CA ASN A 235 -3.23 -25.91 -10.47
C ASN A 235 -3.40 -26.70 -11.77
N ASP A 236 -4.20 -26.21 -12.73
CA ASP A 236 -4.33 -26.83 -14.03
C ASP A 236 -3.04 -26.68 -14.83
N THR A 237 -2.78 -27.66 -15.70
CA THR A 237 -1.74 -27.51 -16.72
C THR A 237 -2.15 -26.44 -17.71
N SER A 238 -1.32 -25.41 -17.89
CA SER A 238 -1.55 -24.38 -18.89
C SER A 238 -1.53 -24.96 -20.31
N VAL A 239 -2.55 -24.64 -21.10
CA VAL A 239 -2.69 -25.03 -22.50
C VAL A 239 -2.30 -23.86 -23.39
N GLU A 240 -1.41 -24.09 -24.35
CA GLU A 240 -1.01 -23.06 -25.30
C GLU A 240 -2.13 -22.74 -26.29
N ILE A 241 -2.44 -21.47 -26.44
CA ILE A 241 -3.29 -20.95 -27.53
C ILE A 241 -2.39 -20.75 -28.76
N PRO A 242 -2.61 -21.49 -29.86
CA PRO A 242 -1.73 -21.41 -31.01
C PRO A 242 -1.70 -20.00 -31.63
N ALA A 243 -0.67 -19.65 -32.36
CA ALA A 243 -0.47 -18.34 -32.97
C ALA A 243 -1.64 -17.90 -33.90
N SER A 244 -2.40 -18.86 -34.44
CA SER A 244 -3.63 -18.59 -35.20
C SER A 244 -4.81 -18.17 -34.33
N GLY A 245 -4.78 -18.43 -33.02
CA GLY A 245 -5.89 -18.18 -32.07
C GLY A 245 -5.88 -16.78 -31.44
N TRP A 246 -4.86 -15.97 -31.69
CA TRP A 246 -4.76 -14.60 -31.14
C TRP A 246 -4.02 -13.65 -32.09
N ASN A 247 -4.16 -12.34 -31.89
CA ASN A 247 -3.48 -11.32 -32.69
C ASN A 247 -2.96 -10.18 -31.81
N TYR A 248 -1.85 -9.58 -32.23
CA TYR A 248 -1.49 -8.22 -31.83
C TYR A 248 -2.37 -7.19 -32.54
N ASN A 249 -2.59 -6.02 -31.93
CA ASN A 249 -2.99 -4.84 -32.68
C ASN A 249 -1.80 -4.28 -33.50
N ALA A 250 -2.06 -3.40 -34.46
CA ALA A 250 -1.03 -2.87 -35.35
C ALA A 250 0.12 -2.13 -34.62
N ALA A 251 -0.14 -1.54 -33.47
CA ALA A 251 0.86 -0.84 -32.65
C ALA A 251 1.65 -1.77 -31.73
N GLY A 252 1.27 -3.04 -31.59
CA GLY A 252 1.89 -3.97 -30.65
C GLY A 252 1.62 -3.65 -29.17
N THR A 253 0.55 -2.89 -28.89
CA THR A 253 0.21 -2.45 -27.52
C THR A 253 -0.91 -3.26 -26.87
N ALA A 254 -1.51 -4.18 -27.61
CA ALA A 254 -2.58 -5.03 -27.14
C ALA A 254 -2.61 -6.36 -27.88
N ILE A 255 -3.19 -7.38 -27.23
CA ILE A 255 -3.52 -8.66 -27.86
C ILE A 255 -5.02 -8.90 -27.81
N SER A 256 -5.54 -9.70 -28.74
CA SER A 256 -6.94 -10.11 -28.81
C SER A 256 -7.05 -11.58 -29.22
N LEU A 257 -8.09 -12.27 -28.75
CA LEU A 257 -8.42 -13.64 -29.17
C LEU A 257 -9.13 -13.61 -30.52
N VAL A 258 -8.86 -14.58 -31.38
CA VAL A 258 -9.54 -14.74 -32.66
C VAL A 258 -10.88 -15.43 -32.44
N GLY A 259 -11.96 -14.75 -32.85
CA GLY A 259 -13.32 -15.33 -32.78
C GLY A 259 -13.90 -15.48 -31.38
N GLY A 260 -13.30 -14.84 -30.36
CA GLY A 260 -13.74 -14.97 -28.96
C GLY A 260 -13.34 -13.81 -28.07
N SER A 261 -13.56 -13.99 -26.78
CA SER A 261 -13.17 -13.06 -25.73
C SER A 261 -12.45 -13.83 -24.62
N PHE A 262 -11.62 -13.12 -23.87
CA PHE A 262 -11.08 -13.62 -22.60
C PHE A 262 -12.24 -13.95 -21.66
N VAL A 263 -12.18 -15.10 -21.02
CA VAL A 263 -13.21 -15.52 -20.05
C VAL A 263 -12.88 -14.91 -18.70
N ALA A 264 -13.84 -14.20 -18.12
CA ALA A 264 -13.67 -13.61 -16.79
C ALA A 264 -13.30 -14.69 -15.77
N ASN A 265 -12.30 -14.41 -14.96
CA ASN A 265 -11.74 -15.28 -13.92
C ASN A 265 -10.92 -16.50 -14.40
N ASP A 266 -10.86 -16.80 -15.69
CA ASP A 266 -9.86 -17.72 -16.22
C ASP A 266 -8.48 -17.07 -16.21
N ILE A 267 -7.44 -17.88 -16.22
CA ILE A 267 -6.06 -17.43 -16.17
C ILE A 267 -5.44 -17.52 -17.56
N TYR A 268 -5.01 -16.38 -18.09
CA TYR A 268 -4.19 -16.32 -19.29
C TYR A 268 -2.82 -15.79 -18.93
N GLU A 269 -1.79 -16.35 -19.56
CA GLU A 269 -0.40 -15.93 -19.36
C GLU A 269 0.22 -15.63 -20.71
N PHE A 270 0.84 -14.44 -20.85
CA PHE A 270 1.41 -14.01 -22.11
C PHE A 270 2.87 -13.59 -21.92
N SER A 271 3.77 -14.30 -22.58
CA SER A 271 5.21 -14.02 -22.60
C SER A 271 5.60 -13.44 -23.98
N TYR A 272 6.34 -12.35 -23.98
CA TYR A 272 6.74 -11.66 -25.23
C TYR A 272 8.01 -10.84 -25.00
N THR A 273 8.61 -10.32 -26.08
CA THR A 273 9.68 -9.33 -25.99
C THR A 273 9.07 -7.94 -26.04
N ALA A 274 9.19 -7.18 -24.95
CA ALA A 274 8.77 -5.79 -24.84
C ALA A 274 9.85 -4.81 -25.32
N LYS A 275 9.46 -3.57 -25.58
CA LYS A 275 10.36 -2.45 -25.87
C LYS A 275 9.97 -1.19 -25.11
N ASP A 276 10.89 -0.21 -25.12
CA ASP A 276 10.66 1.14 -24.60
C ASP A 276 10.29 1.17 -23.09
N PRO A 277 11.16 0.64 -22.20
CA PRO A 277 10.89 0.64 -20.76
C PRO A 277 10.85 2.07 -20.23
N THR A 278 9.87 2.36 -19.40
CA THR A 278 9.81 3.61 -18.62
C THR A 278 10.64 3.45 -17.35
N VAL A 279 11.23 4.56 -16.89
CA VAL A 279 12.04 4.61 -15.64
C VAL A 279 11.10 4.73 -14.45
N ASN A 280 10.45 3.62 -14.08
CA ASN A 280 9.37 3.63 -13.09
C ASN A 280 9.85 3.98 -11.66
N GLY A 281 11.12 3.70 -11.33
CA GLY A 281 11.71 4.08 -10.04
C GLY A 281 11.67 5.59 -9.76
N LEU A 282 11.48 6.45 -10.79
CA LEU A 282 11.21 7.87 -10.61
C LEU A 282 9.91 8.15 -9.86
N GLY A 283 8.99 7.20 -9.76
CA GLY A 283 7.82 7.31 -8.90
C GLY A 283 8.17 7.50 -7.43
N PHE A 284 9.26 6.89 -6.95
CA PHE A 284 9.78 7.12 -5.59
C PHE A 284 10.35 8.52 -5.44
N ALA A 285 11.14 8.97 -6.43
CA ALA A 285 11.70 10.32 -6.42
C ALA A 285 10.59 11.39 -6.45
N ALA A 286 9.56 11.20 -7.26
CA ALA A 286 8.41 12.11 -7.33
C ALA A 286 7.69 12.26 -5.97
N VAL A 287 7.46 11.14 -5.26
CA VAL A 287 6.87 11.16 -3.91
C VAL A 287 7.79 11.86 -2.91
N ARG A 288 9.10 11.57 -2.94
CA ARG A 288 10.11 12.22 -2.10
C ARG A 288 10.15 13.72 -2.32
N ASP A 289 10.36 14.13 -3.57
CA ASP A 289 10.65 15.50 -3.95
C ASP A 289 9.43 16.41 -3.78
N TRP A 290 8.22 15.90 -4.07
CA TRP A 290 6.98 16.63 -3.84
C TRP A 290 6.77 16.96 -2.36
N ASN A 291 6.87 15.95 -1.49
CA ASN A 291 6.66 16.17 -0.05
C ASN A 291 7.79 16.99 0.59
N ALA A 292 9.02 16.83 0.12
CA ALA A 292 10.15 17.67 0.54
C ALA A 292 9.95 19.13 0.10
N TRP A 293 9.54 19.38 -1.14
CA TRP A 293 9.26 20.71 -1.66
C TRP A 293 8.13 21.40 -0.90
N LEU A 294 7.00 20.72 -0.72
CA LEU A 294 5.87 21.26 0.06
C LEU A 294 6.29 21.70 1.47
N ARG A 295 7.20 20.94 2.10
CA ARG A 295 7.61 21.18 3.48
C ARG A 295 8.70 22.22 3.62
N TYR A 296 9.63 22.31 2.66
CA TYR A 296 10.89 23.01 2.87
C TYR A 296 11.10 24.21 1.97
N GLU A 297 10.37 24.31 0.85
CA GLU A 297 10.56 25.35 -0.13
C GLU A 297 9.43 26.38 -0.10
N ASN A 298 9.75 27.63 -0.46
CA ASN A 298 8.76 28.71 -0.48
C ASN A 298 8.11 28.89 -1.85
N GLN A 299 8.82 28.54 -2.92
CA GLN A 299 8.41 28.74 -4.30
C GLN A 299 9.15 27.77 -5.22
N ASP A 300 8.70 27.64 -6.45
CA ASP A 300 9.38 26.92 -7.51
C ASP A 300 10.44 27.81 -8.22
N ASP A 301 11.12 27.27 -9.26
CA ASP A 301 12.19 27.98 -10.00
C ASP A 301 11.68 29.21 -10.76
N PHE A 302 10.38 29.33 -10.98
CA PHE A 302 9.75 30.45 -11.70
C PHE A 302 9.08 31.47 -10.77
N GLY A 303 9.18 31.25 -9.45
CA GLY A 303 8.61 32.14 -8.44
C GLY A 303 7.13 31.87 -8.14
N ASN A 304 6.57 30.76 -8.62
CA ASN A 304 5.22 30.37 -8.21
C ASN A 304 5.24 29.92 -6.75
N PRO A 305 4.39 30.49 -5.89
CA PRO A 305 4.44 30.20 -4.46
C PRO A 305 4.01 28.77 -4.15
N ASN A 306 4.71 28.15 -3.21
CA ASN A 306 4.28 26.90 -2.60
C ASN A 306 3.02 27.15 -1.75
N PRO A 307 1.88 26.45 -2.02
CA PRO A 307 0.64 26.66 -1.29
C PRO A 307 0.70 26.37 0.21
N LEU A 308 1.75 25.68 0.68
CA LEU A 308 1.97 25.28 2.07
C LEU A 308 3.29 25.83 2.65
N ALA A 309 3.86 26.86 2.01
CA ALA A 309 5.14 27.44 2.42
C ALA A 309 5.15 27.80 3.91
N GLY A 310 6.11 27.25 4.66
CA GLY A 310 6.30 27.53 6.08
C GLY A 310 5.24 26.99 7.04
N ASP A 311 4.23 26.24 6.54
CA ASP A 311 3.13 25.73 7.38
C ASP A 311 3.42 24.34 7.97
N ILE A 312 4.14 23.48 7.26
CA ILE A 312 4.20 22.05 7.58
C ILE A 312 5.19 21.76 8.73
N GLU A 313 4.66 21.31 9.86
CA GLU A 313 5.45 20.74 10.95
C GLU A 313 5.69 19.24 10.78
N ARG A 314 4.67 18.50 10.38
CA ARG A 314 4.72 17.02 10.23
C ARG A 314 3.99 16.57 8.98
N ILE A 315 4.52 15.51 8.35
CA ILE A 315 3.87 14.79 7.25
C ILE A 315 3.67 13.34 7.66
N TYR A 316 2.40 12.90 7.63
CA TYR A 316 2.02 11.51 7.84
C TYR A 316 1.46 10.94 6.54
N THR A 317 1.65 9.65 6.33
CA THR A 317 0.90 8.95 5.28
C THR A 317 -0.28 8.19 5.88
N GLU A 318 -1.36 8.11 5.13
CA GLU A 318 -2.40 7.11 5.30
C GLU A 318 -2.67 6.46 3.96
N ILE A 319 -2.64 5.14 3.93
CA ILE A 319 -2.71 4.40 2.67
C ILE A 319 -3.38 3.06 2.86
N SER A 320 -4.06 2.66 1.78
CA SER A 320 -4.70 1.35 1.70
C SER A 320 -4.12 0.53 0.56
N SER A 321 -3.61 -0.69 0.88
CA SER A 321 -3.26 -1.73 -0.09
C SER A 321 -1.98 -1.43 -0.90
N GLN A 322 -2.07 -1.40 -2.24
CA GLN A 322 -0.91 -1.30 -3.15
C GLN A 322 0.06 -0.14 -2.83
N PRO A 323 -0.38 1.10 -2.55
CA PRO A 323 0.53 2.18 -2.25
C PRO A 323 1.32 1.99 -0.93
N GLY A 324 0.83 1.18 -0.01
CA GLY A 324 1.59 0.82 1.18
C GLY A 324 2.80 -0.04 0.85
N ARG A 325 2.66 -0.94 -0.12
CA ARG A 325 3.80 -1.71 -0.62
C ARG A 325 4.79 -0.83 -1.38
N LEU A 326 4.34 0.23 -2.06
CA LEU A 326 5.21 1.29 -2.56
C LEU A 326 6.05 1.91 -1.44
N LEU A 327 5.42 2.27 -0.31
CA LEU A 327 6.12 2.88 0.82
C LEU A 327 7.03 1.88 1.56
N ASN A 328 6.79 0.58 1.47
CA ASN A 328 7.74 -0.42 1.94
C ASN A 328 9.06 -0.36 1.15
N ASP A 329 8.98 -0.31 -0.18
CA ASP A 329 10.16 -0.12 -1.04
C ASP A 329 10.78 1.27 -0.86
N PHE A 330 9.96 2.32 -0.76
CA PHE A 330 10.39 3.70 -0.55
C PHE A 330 11.31 3.84 0.67
N ARG A 331 10.90 3.29 1.82
CA ARG A 331 11.74 3.35 3.03
C ARG A 331 12.95 2.42 2.95
N HIS A 332 12.80 1.21 2.39
CA HIS A 332 13.90 0.26 2.22
C HIS A 332 14.99 0.82 1.29
N LEU A 333 14.60 1.46 0.19
CA LEU A 333 15.52 2.07 -0.76
C LEU A 333 16.08 3.44 -0.30
N GLY A 334 15.67 3.96 0.85
CA GLY A 334 16.22 5.18 1.45
C GLY A 334 15.55 6.48 1.01
N PHE A 335 14.43 6.44 0.26
CA PHE A 335 13.76 7.64 -0.23
C PHE A 335 13.09 8.50 0.86
N ASN A 336 13.06 8.05 2.13
CA ASN A 336 12.63 8.93 3.23
C ASN A 336 13.66 9.99 3.60
N GLN A 337 14.79 10.01 2.92
CA GLN A 337 15.74 11.09 2.92
C GLN A 337 15.61 11.90 1.63
N ALA A 338 15.32 13.19 1.74
CA ALA A 338 15.40 14.13 0.63
C ALA A 338 16.88 14.36 0.24
N GLU A 339 17.16 14.84 -0.97
CA GLU A 339 18.53 15.04 -1.44
C GLU A 339 19.35 16.03 -0.56
N ASN A 340 18.67 16.99 0.08
CA ASN A 340 19.27 17.87 1.07
C ASN A 340 19.53 17.21 2.44
N GLY A 341 19.39 15.88 2.55
CA GLY A 341 19.61 15.10 3.76
C GLY A 341 18.47 15.14 4.78
N ARG A 342 17.39 15.89 4.54
CA ARG A 342 16.28 16.08 5.47
C ARG A 342 15.24 14.96 5.34
N LYS A 343 14.50 14.73 6.43
CA LYS A 343 13.43 13.71 6.49
C LYS A 343 12.22 14.14 5.68
N VAL A 344 11.65 13.21 4.89
CA VAL A 344 10.41 13.42 4.11
C VAL A 344 9.18 13.19 4.98
N PHE A 345 8.95 11.96 5.43
CA PHE A 345 7.81 11.59 6.26
C PHE A 345 8.21 11.40 7.71
N ASP A 346 7.41 11.95 8.64
CA ASP A 346 7.56 11.74 10.08
C ASP A 346 6.90 10.43 10.53
N GLY A 347 5.80 10.04 9.89
CA GLY A 347 5.09 8.82 10.19
C GLY A 347 4.40 8.19 8.99
N LEU A 348 4.36 6.86 8.97
CA LEU A 348 3.70 6.06 7.95
C LEU A 348 2.59 5.23 8.62
N MET A 349 1.32 5.50 8.29
CA MET A 349 0.24 4.59 8.61
C MET A 349 -0.16 3.79 7.37
N GLN A 350 -0.20 2.48 7.51
CA GLN A 350 -0.47 1.55 6.41
C GLN A 350 -1.61 0.61 6.79
N TRP A 351 -2.66 0.58 5.97
CA TRP A 351 -3.74 -0.38 6.05
C TRP A 351 -3.67 -1.39 4.90
N ILE A 352 -3.75 -2.69 5.23
CA ILE A 352 -3.74 -3.81 4.27
C ILE A 352 -2.59 -3.75 3.24
N SER A 353 -1.40 -3.53 3.73
CA SER A 353 -0.18 -3.35 2.94
C SER A 353 0.87 -4.43 3.19
N ALA A 354 0.44 -5.60 3.64
CA ALA A 354 1.34 -6.71 3.85
C ALA A 354 2.05 -7.14 2.57
N GLY A 355 3.19 -7.75 2.75
CA GLY A 355 4.13 -8.04 1.70
C GLY A 355 5.35 -7.12 1.78
N SER A 356 6.48 -7.54 1.22
CA SER A 356 7.72 -6.78 1.33
C SER A 356 7.70 -5.50 0.51
N GLY A 357 7.25 -5.55 -0.74
CA GLY A 357 7.25 -4.38 -1.62
C GLY A 357 6.40 -4.56 -2.86
N LEU A 358 6.30 -3.50 -3.64
CA LEU A 358 5.66 -3.48 -4.95
C LEU A 358 6.65 -3.79 -6.07
N ASN A 359 7.95 -3.58 -5.81
CA ASN A 359 9.05 -3.68 -6.76
C ASN A 359 8.83 -2.85 -8.03
N LEU A 360 8.72 -1.54 -7.82
CA LEU A 360 8.60 -0.57 -8.91
C LEU A 360 9.92 -0.41 -9.68
N ASN A 361 11.05 -0.66 -9.00
CA ASN A 361 12.39 -0.32 -9.46
C ASN A 361 13.09 -1.47 -10.22
N TYR A 362 12.48 -1.89 -11.35
CA TYR A 362 13.14 -2.79 -12.29
C TYR A 362 12.71 -2.49 -13.73
N ARG A 363 13.53 -2.92 -14.72
CA ARG A 363 13.24 -2.71 -16.13
C ARG A 363 11.99 -3.49 -16.54
N PHE A 364 11.04 -2.84 -17.20
CA PHE A 364 9.72 -3.36 -17.55
C PHE A 364 8.86 -3.69 -16.31
N SER A 365 9.01 -2.95 -15.21
CA SER A 365 8.20 -3.14 -14.01
C SER A 365 6.72 -2.87 -14.26
N GLN A 366 5.88 -3.63 -13.55
CA GLN A 366 4.43 -3.66 -13.76
C GLN A 366 3.67 -3.38 -12.44
N PRO A 367 3.66 -2.12 -11.96
CA PRO A 367 3.14 -1.77 -10.64
C PRO A 367 1.66 -2.11 -10.44
N ASN A 368 0.88 -2.19 -11.52
CA ASN A 368 -0.54 -2.55 -11.48
C ASN A 368 -0.80 -4.07 -11.53
N ARG A 369 0.24 -4.89 -11.73
CA ARG A 369 0.16 -6.36 -11.75
C ARG A 369 0.46 -6.90 -10.36
N THR A 370 -0.37 -6.56 -9.40
CA THR A 370 -0.24 -7.07 -8.05
C THR A 370 -0.94 -8.41 -7.91
N GLU A 371 -0.49 -9.18 -6.93
CA GLU A 371 -1.08 -10.45 -6.58
C GLU A 371 -2.54 -10.29 -6.17
N ARG A 372 -3.41 -11.04 -6.82
CA ARG A 372 -4.85 -11.09 -6.57
C ARG A 372 -5.32 -12.53 -6.72
N ASN A 373 -6.34 -12.90 -6.04
CA ASN A 373 -7.22 -14.02 -6.35
C ASN A 373 -6.59 -15.34 -6.62
N ARG A 374 -5.49 -15.31 -7.25
CA ARG A 374 -4.70 -16.43 -7.69
C ARG A 374 -3.39 -16.32 -6.94
N GLN A 375 -3.18 -17.21 -6.05
CA GLN A 375 -1.91 -17.38 -5.38
C GLN A 375 -0.88 -17.88 -6.39
N ASP A 376 0.38 -17.73 -6.09
CA ASP A 376 1.50 -18.35 -6.82
C ASP A 376 1.71 -17.86 -8.26
N HIS A 377 1.35 -16.63 -8.60
CA HIS A 377 1.73 -16.08 -9.89
C HIS A 377 3.14 -15.47 -9.89
N LEU A 378 3.71 -15.37 -11.10
CA LEU A 378 5.12 -15.17 -11.32
C LEU A 378 5.48 -13.69 -11.56
N HIS A 379 5.13 -12.82 -10.62
CA HIS A 379 5.50 -11.41 -10.65
C HIS A 379 6.62 -11.09 -9.68
N VAL A 380 7.39 -10.05 -9.99
CA VAL A 380 8.36 -9.46 -9.08
C VAL A 380 7.61 -8.71 -7.99
N GLU A 381 7.32 -9.36 -6.89
CA GLU A 381 6.78 -8.73 -5.70
C GLU A 381 7.18 -9.53 -4.44
N ASN A 382 7.15 -8.86 -3.29
CA ASN A 382 7.46 -9.47 -2.00
C ASN A 382 8.86 -10.12 -1.93
N VAL A 383 9.87 -9.37 -2.32
CA VAL A 383 11.28 -9.75 -2.24
C VAL A 383 11.82 -9.45 -0.84
N PHE A 384 12.81 -10.24 -0.37
CA PHE A 384 13.53 -9.95 0.88
C PHE A 384 14.18 -8.54 0.83
N PRO A 385 14.14 -7.73 1.92
CA PRO A 385 13.76 -8.07 3.30
C PRO A 385 12.25 -7.99 3.56
N PHE A 386 11.73 -8.90 4.39
CA PHE A 386 10.32 -8.94 4.75
C PHE A 386 9.97 -8.07 5.97
N ALA A 387 10.88 -8.00 6.95
CA ALA A 387 10.62 -7.40 8.27
C ALA A 387 11.24 -6.01 8.46
N ASN A 388 10.75 -5.30 9.47
CA ASN A 388 11.25 -3.99 9.89
C ASN A 388 12.49 -4.08 10.80
N VAL A 389 12.87 -5.27 11.22
CA VAL A 389 14.09 -5.56 11.98
C VAL A 389 15.04 -6.39 11.14
N VAL A 390 16.32 -6.33 11.46
CA VAL A 390 17.36 -7.05 10.72
C VAL A 390 17.14 -8.56 10.79
N THR A 391 17.10 -9.19 9.62
CA THR A 391 17.01 -10.65 9.46
C THR A 391 17.99 -11.11 8.39
N THR A 392 18.30 -12.40 8.39
CA THR A 392 19.12 -13.02 7.35
C THR A 392 18.26 -13.97 6.52
N ASP A 393 18.29 -13.79 5.22
CA ASP A 393 17.63 -14.67 4.26
C ASP A 393 18.33 -16.04 4.24
N PRO A 394 17.64 -17.13 4.58
CA PRO A 394 18.26 -18.46 4.67
C PRO A 394 18.71 -19.00 3.31
N PHE A 395 18.23 -18.45 2.20
CA PHE A 395 18.50 -18.96 0.86
C PHE A 395 19.62 -18.20 0.16
N THR A 396 19.67 -16.88 0.31
CA THR A 396 20.67 -16.01 -0.33
C THR A 396 21.81 -15.64 0.62
N GLY A 397 21.62 -15.78 1.93
CA GLY A 397 22.55 -15.30 2.95
C GLY A 397 22.55 -13.78 3.14
N LYS A 398 21.70 -13.03 2.40
CA LYS A 398 21.60 -11.57 2.54
C LYS A 398 21.05 -11.22 3.92
N THR A 399 21.70 -10.26 4.58
CA THR A 399 21.22 -9.71 5.86
C THR A 399 20.74 -8.27 5.63
N ASP A 400 19.50 -7.97 5.99
CA ASP A 400 18.86 -6.67 5.71
C ASP A 400 17.61 -6.44 6.57
N SER A 401 17.08 -5.20 6.55
CA SER A 401 15.78 -4.83 7.10
C SER A 401 15.13 -3.73 6.24
N ARG A 402 13.81 -3.54 6.37
CA ARG A 402 13.12 -2.43 5.68
C ARG A 402 13.52 -1.05 6.21
N TYR A 403 14.16 -0.98 7.37
CA TYR A 403 14.60 0.24 8.03
C TYR A 403 16.11 0.50 7.92
N ALA A 404 16.90 -0.42 7.35
CA ALA A 404 18.36 -0.30 7.30
C ALA A 404 18.85 1.03 6.70
N SER A 405 18.27 1.45 5.57
CA SER A 405 18.68 2.68 4.89
C SER A 405 18.38 3.94 5.71
N CYS A 406 17.19 4.02 6.31
CA CYS A 406 16.81 5.19 7.11
C CYS A 406 17.52 5.23 8.47
N GLU A 407 17.87 4.07 9.05
CA GLU A 407 18.70 4.00 10.27
C GLU A 407 20.09 4.56 10.02
N ALA A 408 20.68 4.21 8.88
CA ALA A 408 22.00 4.72 8.47
C ALA A 408 22.03 6.24 8.27
N THR A 409 20.90 6.85 7.90
CA THR A 409 20.79 8.29 7.59
C THR A 409 20.09 9.11 8.68
N GLY A 410 19.56 8.46 9.72
CA GLY A 410 18.79 9.13 10.78
C GLY A 410 17.42 9.68 10.33
N THR A 411 16.88 9.15 9.23
CA THR A 411 15.63 9.64 8.62
C THR A 411 14.46 8.67 8.79
N CYS A 412 14.53 7.70 9.72
CA CYS A 412 13.47 6.73 9.91
C CYS A 412 12.13 7.38 10.26
N PRO A 413 11.05 7.06 9.53
CA PRO A 413 9.70 7.43 9.93
C PRO A 413 9.21 6.52 11.04
N LEU A 414 8.28 7.01 11.87
CA LEU A 414 7.50 6.14 12.75
C LEU A 414 6.49 5.36 11.91
N GLY A 415 6.17 4.12 12.30
CA GLY A 415 5.29 3.25 11.52
C GLY A 415 4.14 2.68 12.34
N VAL A 416 2.93 2.77 11.81
CA VAL A 416 1.76 2.02 12.27
C VAL A 416 1.30 1.15 11.10
N GLU A 417 1.49 -0.16 11.22
CA GLU A 417 1.18 -1.12 10.18
C GLU A 417 0.00 -1.98 10.62
N ILE A 418 -1.09 -1.94 9.84
CA ILE A 418 -2.35 -2.62 10.17
C ILE A 418 -2.64 -3.64 9.09
N TYR A 419 -2.73 -4.91 9.46
CA TYR A 419 -2.94 -6.05 8.58
C TYR A 419 -4.31 -6.67 8.80
N SER A 420 -4.93 -7.13 7.72
CA SER A 420 -6.14 -7.96 7.80
C SER A 420 -5.78 -9.45 7.89
N ALA A 421 -6.72 -10.26 8.38
CA ALA A 421 -6.56 -11.71 8.35
C ALA A 421 -6.38 -12.24 6.92
N ASN A 422 -6.99 -11.61 5.91
CA ASN A 422 -6.82 -11.97 4.51
C ASN A 422 -5.35 -11.97 4.08
N GLU A 423 -4.56 -11.02 4.56
CA GLU A 423 -3.17 -10.90 4.13
C GLU A 423 -2.26 -12.02 4.65
N TYR A 424 -2.65 -12.71 5.71
CA TYR A 424 -1.94 -13.93 6.15
C TYR A 424 -2.17 -15.08 5.17
N TRP A 425 -3.34 -15.12 4.54
CA TRP A 425 -3.70 -16.13 3.55
C TRP A 425 -3.19 -15.83 2.14
N VAL A 426 -3.23 -14.54 1.72
CA VAL A 426 -2.96 -14.17 0.32
C VAL A 426 -1.70 -13.32 0.11
N LYS A 427 -1.03 -12.87 1.19
CA LYS A 427 0.17 -12.01 1.13
C LYS A 427 1.30 -12.47 2.04
N THR A 428 1.18 -13.64 2.64
CA THR A 428 2.19 -14.21 3.55
C THR A 428 2.62 -13.25 4.67
N ALA A 429 1.62 -12.53 5.27
CA ALA A 429 1.88 -11.47 6.24
C ALA A 429 2.65 -11.91 7.48
N SER A 430 2.66 -13.19 7.83
CA SER A 430 3.46 -13.72 8.93
C SER A 430 4.96 -13.43 8.77
N LEU A 431 5.49 -13.37 7.55
CA LEU A 431 6.90 -13.04 7.27
C LEU A 431 7.30 -11.63 7.72
N LEU A 432 6.34 -10.75 7.99
CA LEU A 432 6.61 -9.39 8.51
C LEU A 432 7.11 -9.41 9.97
N HIS A 433 6.77 -10.46 10.72
CA HIS A 433 7.07 -10.58 12.14
C HIS A 433 7.54 -11.99 12.56
N THR A 434 7.93 -12.82 11.58
CA THR A 434 8.69 -14.06 11.81
C THR A 434 10.05 -13.98 11.11
N THR A 435 11.02 -14.78 11.57
CA THR A 435 12.25 -14.98 10.80
C THR A 435 11.94 -15.58 9.43
N PRO A 436 12.72 -15.29 8.37
CA PRO A 436 12.45 -15.82 7.03
C PRO A 436 12.47 -17.34 6.90
N ASP A 437 13.14 -18.03 7.84
CA ASP A 437 13.10 -19.50 7.97
C ASP A 437 11.86 -20.02 8.73
N GLY A 438 11.01 -19.12 9.20
CA GLY A 438 9.76 -19.45 9.90
C GLY A 438 9.91 -20.06 11.29
N THR A 439 11.10 -20.00 11.91
CA THR A 439 11.38 -20.72 13.17
C THR A 439 11.08 -19.92 14.42
N ARG A 440 10.99 -18.58 14.32
CA ARG A 440 10.85 -17.70 15.49
C ARG A 440 10.02 -16.45 15.15
N ASP A 441 9.33 -15.94 16.15
CA ASP A 441 8.77 -14.60 16.12
C ASP A 441 9.86 -13.53 16.24
N LEU A 442 9.69 -12.41 15.55
CA LEU A 442 10.57 -11.25 15.64
C LEU A 442 10.10 -10.27 16.72
N PRO A 443 11.00 -9.53 17.35
CA PRO A 443 10.65 -8.41 18.21
C PRO A 443 10.07 -7.24 17.39
N ASP A 444 9.38 -6.32 18.07
CA ASP A 444 9.00 -5.04 17.47
C ASP A 444 10.24 -4.21 17.14
N SER A 445 10.20 -3.50 16.01
CA SER A 445 11.14 -2.42 15.72
C SER A 445 10.89 -1.23 16.67
N PRO A 446 11.92 -0.49 17.09
CA PRO A 446 11.73 0.74 17.87
C PRO A 446 10.90 1.79 17.13
N TYR A 447 10.83 1.70 15.80
CA TYR A 447 10.12 2.64 14.93
C TYR A 447 8.71 2.21 14.57
N THR A 448 8.29 0.96 14.83
CA THR A 448 7.00 0.45 14.32
C THR A 448 6.14 -0.20 15.38
N ARG A 449 4.81 -0.17 15.15
CA ARG A 449 3.81 -0.98 15.84
C ARG A 449 2.94 -1.68 14.81
N ASN A 450 2.69 -2.96 15.03
CA ASN A 450 2.01 -3.86 14.11
C ASN A 450 0.67 -4.33 14.70
N TYR A 451 -0.40 -4.21 13.92
CA TYR A 451 -1.73 -4.60 14.36
C TYR A 451 -2.39 -5.53 13.35
N PHE A 452 -2.82 -6.67 13.83
CA PHE A 452 -3.59 -7.63 13.08
C PHE A 452 -5.08 -7.44 13.37
N MET A 453 -5.88 -7.19 12.35
CA MET A 453 -7.35 -7.12 12.46
C MET A 453 -7.93 -8.51 12.34
N SER A 454 -8.35 -9.07 13.47
CA SER A 454 -8.88 -10.44 13.58
C SER A 454 -10.01 -10.70 12.60
N SER A 455 -9.95 -11.84 11.91
CA SER A 455 -11.01 -12.37 11.05
C SER A 455 -11.43 -11.48 9.88
N MET A 456 -10.67 -10.44 9.56
CA MET A 456 -11.05 -9.43 8.59
C MET A 456 -10.57 -9.76 7.18
N ARG A 457 -11.43 -9.51 6.17
CA ARG A 457 -11.05 -9.55 4.76
C ARG A 457 -10.20 -8.33 4.36
N HIS A 458 -9.77 -8.29 3.10
CA HIS A 458 -9.07 -7.14 2.52
C HIS A 458 -10.06 -6.00 2.22
N GLY A 459 -10.33 -5.16 3.22
CA GLY A 459 -11.35 -4.11 3.16
C GLY A 459 -12.69 -4.53 3.78
N THR A 460 -13.76 -3.80 3.48
CA THR A 460 -15.11 -4.05 4.00
C THR A 460 -16.00 -4.65 2.92
N GLY A 461 -16.73 -5.74 3.25
CA GLY A 461 -17.63 -6.42 2.34
C GLY A 461 -19.11 -6.10 2.60
N ASN A 462 -19.95 -6.73 1.78
CA ASN A 462 -21.41 -6.66 1.91
C ASN A 462 -21.97 -8.05 2.30
N ALA A 463 -22.43 -8.17 3.52
CA ALA A 463 -22.99 -9.42 4.06
C ALA A 463 -24.24 -9.95 3.32
N ALA A 464 -24.80 -9.18 2.40
CA ALA A 464 -25.98 -9.57 1.60
C ALA A 464 -25.61 -10.17 0.24
N THR A 465 -24.33 -10.21 -0.15
CA THR A 465 -23.87 -10.75 -1.43
C THR A 465 -22.73 -11.74 -1.26
N ARG A 466 -22.67 -12.71 -2.16
CA ARG A 466 -21.56 -13.67 -2.27
C ARG A 466 -20.56 -13.29 -3.36
N GLY A 467 -20.98 -12.50 -4.34
CA GLY A 467 -20.18 -12.29 -5.56
C GLY A 467 -19.84 -13.63 -6.22
N ASN A 468 -18.57 -13.84 -6.52
CA ASN A 468 -18.05 -15.10 -7.09
C ASN A 468 -17.64 -16.14 -6.02
N CYS A 469 -17.90 -15.88 -4.73
CA CYS A 469 -17.46 -16.73 -3.63
C CYS A 469 -18.57 -17.69 -3.16
N GLN A 470 -18.20 -18.71 -2.39
CA GLN A 470 -19.14 -19.70 -1.85
C GLN A 470 -20.03 -19.13 -0.74
N GLN A 471 -19.49 -18.22 0.07
CA GLN A 471 -20.18 -17.65 1.23
C GLN A 471 -20.40 -16.13 1.07
N PHE A 472 -21.23 -15.54 1.93
CA PHE A 472 -21.44 -14.10 1.98
C PHE A 472 -20.15 -13.37 2.33
N GLN A 473 -20.01 -12.13 1.86
CA GLN A 473 -18.83 -11.32 2.10
C GLN A 473 -18.77 -10.83 3.54
N ASN A 474 -17.59 -10.85 4.10
CA ASN A 474 -17.30 -10.41 5.45
C ASN A 474 -17.47 -8.87 5.60
N PRO A 475 -18.38 -8.37 6.46
CA PRO A 475 -18.70 -6.95 6.59
C PRO A 475 -17.87 -6.18 7.62
N LEU A 476 -16.87 -6.81 8.25
CA LEU A 476 -16.07 -6.14 9.28
C LEU A 476 -15.44 -4.85 8.75
N ASN A 477 -15.34 -3.83 9.62
CA ASN A 477 -14.84 -2.50 9.26
C ASN A 477 -13.79 -2.03 10.27
N SER A 478 -12.55 -1.83 9.80
CA SER A 478 -11.41 -1.38 10.61
C SER A 478 -11.30 0.13 10.79
N ALA A 479 -12.10 0.93 10.09
CA ALA A 479 -11.96 2.40 10.08
C ALA A 479 -11.93 3.05 11.49
N PRO A 480 -12.71 2.61 12.48
CA PRO A 480 -12.59 3.12 13.85
C PRO A 480 -11.20 2.92 14.48
N VAL A 481 -10.61 1.73 14.26
CA VAL A 481 -9.26 1.41 14.75
C VAL A 481 -8.20 2.23 14.00
N GLN A 482 -8.35 2.40 12.69
CA GLN A 482 -7.46 3.23 11.88
C GLN A 482 -7.43 4.68 12.38
N ARG A 483 -8.60 5.28 12.67
CA ARG A 483 -8.68 6.66 13.21
C ARG A 483 -8.00 6.79 14.57
N ALA A 484 -8.20 5.84 15.47
CA ALA A 484 -7.54 5.84 16.76
C ALA A 484 -6.02 5.71 16.64
N LEU A 485 -5.55 4.82 15.78
CA LEU A 485 -4.13 4.61 15.54
C LEU A 485 -3.46 5.75 14.77
N PHE A 486 -4.20 6.45 13.90
CA PHE A 486 -3.70 7.65 13.23
C PHE A 486 -3.41 8.78 14.23
N LEU A 487 -4.31 9.03 15.18
CA LEU A 487 -4.05 9.99 16.26
C LEU A 487 -2.93 9.53 17.20
N ALA A 488 -2.84 8.23 17.47
CA ALA A 488 -1.74 7.68 18.25
C ALA A 488 -0.37 7.82 17.55
N LEU A 489 -0.33 7.74 16.21
CA LEU A 489 0.87 8.05 15.42
C LEU A 489 1.25 9.54 15.52
N ASP A 490 0.27 10.45 15.44
CA ASP A 490 0.51 11.88 15.63
C ASP A 490 1.04 12.18 17.04
N GLU A 491 0.46 11.58 18.07
CA GLU A 491 0.95 11.70 19.45
C GLU A 491 2.37 11.15 19.60
N TRP A 492 2.68 10.05 18.94
CA TRP A 492 4.03 9.49 18.96
C TRP A 492 5.04 10.44 18.34
N ALA A 493 4.71 10.99 17.16
CA ALA A 493 5.59 11.90 16.44
C ALA A 493 5.76 13.27 17.10
N THR A 494 4.75 13.73 17.87
CA THR A 494 4.74 15.09 18.45
C THR A 494 5.08 15.12 19.93
N LYS A 495 4.64 14.09 20.69
CA LYS A 495 4.78 14.03 22.16
C LYS A 495 5.69 12.90 22.63
N GLY A 496 6.14 12.02 21.73
CA GLY A 496 6.90 10.81 22.08
C GLY A 496 6.07 9.73 22.74
N THR A 497 4.74 9.84 22.79
CA THR A 497 3.85 8.84 23.39
C THR A 497 3.54 7.75 22.37
N PRO A 498 4.07 6.51 22.50
CA PRO A 498 3.88 5.50 21.49
C PRO A 498 2.41 5.02 21.43
N PRO A 499 1.98 4.49 20.28
CA PRO A 499 0.73 3.74 20.17
C PRO A 499 0.70 2.55 21.14
N PRO A 500 -0.47 1.92 21.38
CA PRO A 500 -0.54 0.66 22.09
C PRO A 500 0.48 -0.36 21.57
N GLY A 501 0.91 -1.30 22.41
CA GLY A 501 1.83 -2.38 21.98
C GLY A 501 1.27 -3.17 20.81
N SER A 502 2.15 -3.69 19.97
CA SER A 502 1.78 -4.51 18.81
C SER A 502 0.88 -5.68 19.18
N ARG A 503 -0.08 -5.99 18.31
CA ARG A 503 -1.04 -7.09 18.47
C ARG A 503 -1.08 -7.91 17.18
N VAL A 504 -0.25 -8.93 17.08
CA VAL A 504 -0.16 -9.83 15.92
C VAL A 504 -0.24 -11.29 16.37
N PRO A 505 -0.62 -12.22 15.50
CA PRO A 505 -0.50 -13.66 15.78
C PRO A 505 0.97 -14.04 15.98
N ARG A 506 1.23 -15.05 16.83
CA ARG A 506 2.60 -15.45 17.19
C ARG A 506 2.73 -16.97 17.24
N LEU A 507 3.93 -17.45 16.91
CA LEU A 507 4.29 -18.88 17.02
C LEU A 507 4.43 -19.30 18.47
N ASP A 508 5.09 -18.45 19.29
CA ASP A 508 5.46 -18.75 20.68
C ASP A 508 4.26 -18.96 21.61
N ASN A 509 3.10 -18.40 21.27
CA ASN A 509 1.87 -18.55 22.05
C ASN A 509 0.76 -19.36 21.34
N GLY A 510 1.09 -19.98 20.19
CA GLY A 510 0.17 -20.85 19.45
C GLY A 510 -1.01 -20.14 18.75
N THR A 511 -0.95 -18.81 18.59
CA THR A 511 -1.99 -18.05 17.90
C THR A 511 -1.76 -17.97 16.37
N MET A 512 -0.75 -18.69 15.89
CA MET A 512 -0.41 -18.82 14.48
C MET A 512 0.06 -20.25 14.19
N ALA A 513 -0.37 -20.82 13.06
CA ALA A 513 -0.07 -22.20 12.67
C ALA A 513 0.06 -22.34 11.15
N PRO A 514 0.66 -23.44 10.64
CA PRO A 514 0.52 -23.81 9.23
C PRO A 514 -0.96 -23.95 8.85
N PRO A 515 -1.34 -23.63 7.59
CA PRO A 515 -2.74 -23.69 7.15
C PRO A 515 -3.33 -25.11 7.16
N LEU A 516 -2.49 -26.12 7.19
CA LEU A 516 -2.89 -27.54 7.26
C LEU A 516 -2.10 -28.26 8.37
N PRO A 517 -2.72 -29.22 9.07
CA PRO A 517 -4.11 -29.67 8.94
C PRO A 517 -5.10 -28.63 9.51
N GLN A 518 -6.38 -28.68 9.09
CA GLN A 518 -7.45 -27.80 9.59
C GLN A 518 -7.53 -27.78 11.14
N SER A 519 -7.33 -28.93 11.77
CA SER A 519 -7.31 -29.05 13.24
C SER A 519 -6.17 -28.28 13.90
N GLY A 520 -5.05 -28.05 13.21
CA GLY A 520 -3.92 -27.24 13.70
C GLY A 520 -4.25 -25.76 13.75
N VAL A 521 -5.13 -25.30 12.85
CA VAL A 521 -5.65 -23.93 12.85
C VAL A 521 -6.81 -23.77 13.84
N GLY A 522 -7.47 -24.85 14.20
CA GLY A 522 -8.64 -24.84 15.09
C GLY A 522 -9.96 -24.47 14.41
N PHE A 523 -9.99 -24.36 13.06
CA PHE A 523 -11.20 -23.99 12.36
C PHE A 523 -12.25 -25.11 12.43
N PRO A 524 -13.49 -24.85 12.92
CA PRO A 524 -14.51 -25.87 13.09
C PRO A 524 -15.06 -26.41 11.77
N ASN A 525 -15.58 -27.64 11.77
CA ASN A 525 -16.26 -28.22 10.64
C ASN A 525 -17.69 -27.65 10.51
N ILE A 526 -17.81 -26.51 9.87
CA ILE A 526 -19.10 -25.81 9.68
C ILE A 526 -19.82 -26.43 8.46
N PRO A 527 -21.07 -26.87 8.60
CA PRO A 527 -21.83 -27.43 7.46
C PRO A 527 -21.93 -26.45 6.30
N GLY A 528 -21.64 -26.92 5.08
CA GLY A 528 -21.66 -26.12 3.86
C GLY A 528 -20.48 -25.15 3.69
N VAL A 529 -19.44 -25.28 4.51
CA VAL A 529 -18.19 -24.54 4.38
C VAL A 529 -17.05 -25.48 4.01
N THR A 530 -16.39 -25.20 2.90
CA THR A 530 -15.21 -25.94 2.46
C THR A 530 -13.95 -25.28 3.02
N TYR A 531 -13.06 -26.07 3.63
CA TYR A 531 -11.74 -25.65 4.05
C TYR A 531 -10.68 -26.42 3.26
N THR A 532 -9.81 -25.71 2.55
CA THR A 532 -8.75 -26.33 1.73
C THR A 532 -7.36 -26.05 2.27
N GLY A 533 -7.21 -25.10 3.21
CA GLY A 533 -5.90 -24.61 3.65
C GLY A 533 -5.14 -23.83 2.57
N LEU A 534 -5.84 -23.38 1.51
CA LEU A 534 -5.22 -22.66 0.41
C LEU A 534 -4.62 -21.33 0.90
N GLN A 535 -3.31 -21.22 0.82
CA GLN A 535 -2.52 -20.04 1.17
C GLN A 535 -1.58 -19.73 0.01
N THR A 536 -1.26 -18.45 -0.19
CA THR A 536 -0.18 -18.04 -1.10
C THR A 536 1.14 -18.64 -0.65
N THR A 537 1.86 -19.25 -1.59
CA THR A 537 3.20 -19.76 -1.36
C THR A 537 4.23 -18.71 -1.75
N ARG A 538 5.16 -18.40 -0.86
CA ARG A 538 6.23 -17.45 -1.13
C ARG A 538 7.50 -18.16 -1.59
N TYR A 539 7.79 -18.07 -2.89
CA TYR A 539 8.98 -18.64 -3.50
C TYR A 539 10.09 -17.61 -3.63
N LEU A 540 11.33 -18.08 -3.58
CA LEU A 540 12.46 -17.35 -4.14
C LEU A 540 12.50 -17.61 -5.65
N LEU A 541 12.10 -16.64 -6.44
CA LEU A 541 12.03 -16.77 -7.90
C LEU A 541 13.34 -16.32 -8.56
N ASN A 542 13.73 -17.03 -9.63
CA ASN A 542 14.90 -16.73 -10.41
C ASN A 542 14.53 -15.94 -11.68
N TYR A 543 14.85 -14.66 -11.67
CA TYR A 543 14.70 -13.74 -12.81
C TYR A 543 16.00 -13.56 -13.62
N GLY A 544 17.04 -14.36 -13.32
CA GLY A 544 18.39 -14.26 -13.85
C GLY A 544 19.43 -13.91 -12.78
N PRO A 545 20.74 -14.19 -13.03
CA PRO A 545 21.77 -14.17 -12.00
C PRO A 545 21.98 -12.81 -11.33
N ASP A 546 21.78 -11.71 -12.06
CA ASP A 546 22.05 -10.36 -11.57
C ASP A 546 20.80 -9.51 -11.32
N PHE A 547 19.62 -10.12 -11.40
CA PHE A 547 18.36 -9.38 -11.30
C PHE A 547 18.26 -8.52 -10.02
N TYR A 548 18.57 -9.09 -8.88
CA TYR A 548 18.43 -8.39 -7.59
C TYR A 548 19.47 -7.27 -7.37
N ASN A 549 20.50 -7.20 -8.22
CA ASN A 549 21.50 -6.12 -8.21
C ASN A 549 21.21 -5.07 -9.29
N THR A 550 20.71 -5.48 -10.45
CA THR A 550 20.58 -4.62 -11.62
C THR A 550 19.14 -4.20 -11.94
N GLY A 551 18.15 -4.92 -11.42
CA GLY A 551 16.75 -4.76 -11.81
C GLY A 551 16.46 -5.18 -13.25
N ILE A 552 17.31 -5.99 -13.88
CA ILE A 552 17.14 -6.42 -15.27
C ILE A 552 16.90 -7.93 -15.30
N ALA A 553 15.67 -8.32 -15.64
CA ALA A 553 15.32 -9.74 -15.78
C ALA A 553 15.85 -10.30 -17.10
N THR A 554 16.60 -11.39 -17.02
CA THR A 554 17.06 -12.19 -18.16
C THR A 554 16.29 -13.50 -18.29
N ILE A 555 15.44 -13.81 -17.31
CA ILE A 555 14.48 -14.91 -17.27
C ILE A 555 13.13 -14.31 -16.89
N ASN A 556 12.13 -14.34 -17.81
CA ASN A 556 10.78 -13.86 -17.53
C ASN A 556 9.79 -14.56 -18.48
N PRO A 557 8.80 -15.33 -18.01
CA PRO A 557 8.48 -15.54 -16.59
C PRO A 557 9.65 -16.18 -15.84
N PRO A 558 9.77 -15.88 -14.53
CA PRO A 558 10.85 -16.44 -13.71
C PRO A 558 10.68 -17.93 -13.55
N VAL A 559 11.79 -18.61 -13.22
CA VAL A 559 11.78 -20.02 -12.85
C VAL A 559 12.01 -20.19 -11.36
N PHE A 560 11.64 -21.34 -10.83
CA PHE A 560 11.92 -21.68 -9.46
C PHE A 560 13.44 -21.89 -9.28
N THR A 561 13.99 -21.29 -8.24
CA THR A 561 15.44 -21.34 -7.99
C THR A 561 15.88 -22.76 -7.61
N ALA A 562 16.89 -23.31 -8.28
CA ALA A 562 17.57 -24.53 -7.83
C ALA A 562 18.52 -24.19 -6.66
N PRO A 563 18.79 -25.11 -5.72
CA PRO A 563 18.42 -26.52 -5.68
C PRO A 563 17.31 -26.82 -4.69
N TYR A 564 16.10 -26.98 -5.14
CA TYR A 564 15.01 -27.44 -4.29
C TYR A 564 14.49 -28.78 -4.75
N GLN A 565 15.44 -29.68 -4.92
CA GLN A 565 15.22 -31.05 -5.37
C GLN A 565 14.33 -31.87 -4.44
N ASN A 566 14.18 -31.45 -3.17
CA ASN A 566 13.24 -32.08 -2.22
C ASN A 566 11.80 -31.61 -2.43
N ASN A 567 11.59 -30.57 -3.23
CA ASN A 567 10.28 -30.15 -3.71
C ASN A 567 10.40 -29.88 -5.22
N PRO A 568 10.36 -30.91 -6.05
CA PRO A 568 10.65 -30.82 -7.48
C PRO A 568 9.64 -29.95 -8.25
N ALA A 569 8.48 -29.67 -7.67
CA ALA A 569 7.49 -28.81 -8.28
C ALA A 569 7.74 -27.32 -8.02
N ASN A 570 8.53 -26.97 -6.99
CA ASN A 570 8.64 -25.62 -6.48
C ASN A 570 10.06 -25.30 -6.01
N GLY A 571 10.52 -24.07 -6.22
CA GLY A 571 11.77 -23.54 -5.67
C GLY A 571 11.75 -23.38 -4.15
N PRO A 572 12.74 -22.64 -3.55
CA PRO A 572 12.73 -22.34 -2.13
C PRO A 572 11.47 -21.65 -1.70
N ILE A 573 10.90 -22.17 -0.64
CA ILE A 573 9.68 -21.63 -0.06
C ILE A 573 10.03 -21.00 1.28
N TYR A 574 9.67 -19.74 1.45
CA TYR A 574 9.68 -19.09 2.76
C TYR A 574 8.46 -19.57 3.54
N PRO A 575 8.64 -20.22 4.70
CA PRO A 575 7.53 -20.67 5.53
C PRO A 575 6.63 -19.51 5.92
N SER A 576 5.32 -19.68 5.77
CA SER A 576 4.32 -18.70 6.17
C SER A 576 3.17 -19.38 6.91
N TYR A 577 2.53 -18.63 7.78
CA TYR A 577 1.56 -19.13 8.74
C TYR A 577 0.28 -18.32 8.67
N VAL A 578 -0.82 -18.92 9.17
CA VAL A 578 -2.14 -18.29 9.26
C VAL A 578 -2.57 -18.18 10.72
N PRO A 579 -3.45 -17.24 11.08
CA PRO A 579 -3.98 -17.12 12.43
C PRO A 579 -4.75 -18.38 12.85
N THR A 580 -4.63 -18.78 14.12
CA THR A 580 -5.48 -19.82 14.71
C THR A 580 -6.82 -19.25 15.17
N THR A 581 -7.86 -20.11 15.20
CA THR A 581 -9.23 -19.70 15.48
C THR A 581 -9.77 -20.29 16.79
N ASP A 582 -10.79 -19.64 17.34
CA ASP A 582 -11.59 -20.17 18.45
C ASP A 582 -12.61 -21.21 17.92
N SER A 583 -13.41 -21.78 18.83
CA SER A 583 -14.44 -22.78 18.49
C SER A 583 -15.56 -22.27 17.56
N ASP A 584 -15.64 -20.94 17.38
CA ASP A 584 -16.57 -20.32 16.45
C ASP A 584 -15.97 -20.12 15.07
N GLY A 585 -14.67 -20.38 14.90
CA GLY A 585 -13.93 -20.15 13.69
C GLY A 585 -13.47 -18.70 13.51
N ASN A 586 -13.50 -17.88 14.58
CA ASN A 586 -12.98 -16.51 14.57
C ASN A 586 -11.54 -16.49 15.10
N ASP A 587 -10.68 -15.64 14.51
CA ASP A 587 -9.28 -15.54 14.90
C ASP A 587 -9.13 -15.13 16.39
N ILE A 588 -8.20 -15.77 17.08
CA ILE A 588 -7.96 -15.54 18.52
C ILE A 588 -7.11 -14.29 18.73
N ALA A 589 -6.11 -14.08 17.87
CA ALA A 589 -5.10 -13.03 18.03
C ALA A 589 -5.56 -11.66 17.54
N GLY A 590 -4.75 -10.65 17.82
CA GLY A 590 -4.85 -9.32 17.21
C GLY A 590 -5.84 -8.37 17.89
N VAL A 591 -6.33 -7.43 17.10
CA VAL A 591 -7.40 -6.51 17.49
C VAL A 591 -8.73 -7.14 17.10
N ARG A 592 -9.47 -7.63 18.08
CA ARG A 592 -10.79 -8.21 17.87
C ARG A 592 -11.84 -7.11 17.98
N LEU A 593 -12.46 -6.77 16.85
CA LEU A 593 -13.60 -5.85 16.84
C LEU A 593 -14.74 -6.37 17.73
N PRO A 594 -15.65 -5.51 18.20
CA PRO A 594 -16.79 -5.96 19.00
C PRO A 594 -17.64 -7.03 18.28
N ASP A 595 -17.70 -7.00 16.95
CA ASP A 595 -18.33 -8.03 16.10
C ASP A 595 -17.71 -9.43 16.26
N VAL A 596 -16.40 -9.47 16.51
CA VAL A 596 -15.63 -10.72 16.71
C VAL A 596 -15.60 -11.13 18.17
N THR A 597 -15.62 -10.16 19.09
CA THR A 597 -15.60 -10.41 20.54
C THR A 597 -16.97 -10.84 21.07
N VAL A 598 -18.05 -10.34 20.47
CA VAL A 598 -19.46 -10.66 20.79
C VAL A 598 -20.13 -11.16 19.49
N PRO A 599 -19.72 -12.36 18.98
CA PRO A 599 -20.00 -12.75 17.61
C PRO A 599 -21.45 -13.18 17.37
N LEU A 600 -21.98 -12.84 16.23
CA LEU A 600 -23.25 -13.33 15.66
C LEU A 600 -23.00 -14.26 14.46
N ALA A 601 -21.73 -14.46 14.11
CA ALA A 601 -21.28 -15.22 12.96
C ALA A 601 -19.83 -15.69 13.11
N THR A 602 -19.39 -16.59 12.26
CA THR A 602 -17.99 -16.77 11.92
C THR A 602 -17.61 -15.77 10.84
N TYR A 603 -16.49 -15.09 11.05
CA TYR A 603 -15.85 -14.23 10.08
C TYR A 603 -14.49 -14.80 9.71
N THR A 604 -14.14 -14.81 8.42
CA THR A 604 -12.81 -15.29 8.00
C THR A 604 -12.10 -14.26 7.16
N GLY A 605 -10.77 -14.29 7.15
CA GLY A 605 -9.93 -13.53 6.25
C GLY A 605 -9.78 -14.18 4.87
N TRP A 606 -10.32 -15.37 4.64
CA TRP A 606 -10.20 -16.12 3.41
C TRP A 606 -11.57 -16.53 2.88
N ALA A 607 -11.66 -16.75 1.57
CA ALA A 607 -12.83 -17.27 0.91
C ALA A 607 -12.43 -18.13 -0.30
N LEU A 608 -13.30 -19.03 -0.71
CA LEU A 608 -13.14 -19.85 -1.89
C LEU A 608 -14.17 -19.47 -2.95
N ARG A 609 -13.78 -19.59 -4.21
CA ARG A 609 -14.66 -19.37 -5.37
C ARG A 609 -15.72 -20.43 -5.49
N SER A 610 -16.81 -20.07 -6.14
CA SER A 610 -17.93 -20.94 -6.49
C SER A 610 -17.95 -21.25 -7.99
N GLY A 611 -18.88 -22.14 -8.41
CA GLY A 611 -19.10 -22.48 -9.80
C GLY A 611 -17.94 -23.26 -10.42
N VAL A 612 -17.58 -22.91 -11.66
CA VAL A 612 -16.51 -23.57 -12.43
C VAL A 612 -15.11 -23.34 -11.87
N TRP A 613 -14.94 -22.32 -11.06
CA TRP A 613 -13.67 -22.01 -10.37
C TRP A 613 -13.67 -22.46 -8.90
N ALA A 614 -14.58 -23.38 -8.53
CA ALA A 614 -14.74 -23.81 -7.15
C ALA A 614 -13.42 -24.24 -6.52
N ASN A 615 -13.23 -23.85 -5.25
CA ASN A 615 -12.07 -24.11 -4.40
C ASN A 615 -10.77 -23.36 -4.75
N ASP A 616 -10.73 -22.59 -5.83
CA ASP A 616 -9.71 -21.57 -5.99
C ASP A 616 -9.94 -20.42 -5.00
N GLY A 617 -8.88 -19.68 -4.66
CA GLY A 617 -8.97 -18.52 -3.78
C GLY A 617 -9.90 -17.45 -4.33
N CYS A 618 -10.81 -16.96 -3.49
CA CYS A 618 -11.71 -15.86 -3.84
C CYS A 618 -11.12 -14.52 -3.39
N GLU A 619 -10.01 -14.18 -4.00
CA GLU A 619 -9.30 -12.87 -3.90
C GLU A 619 -9.11 -12.29 -2.50
N ALA A 620 -9.43 -10.99 -2.47
CA ALA A 620 -9.44 -10.13 -1.31
C ALA A 620 -10.66 -10.38 -0.39
N GLU A 621 -11.42 -11.44 -0.66
CA GLU A 621 -12.66 -11.74 0.05
C GLU A 621 -12.40 -12.51 1.35
N GLY A 622 -13.38 -12.41 2.24
CA GLY A 622 -13.52 -13.21 3.45
C GLY A 622 -14.98 -13.59 3.61
N GLN A 623 -15.27 -14.55 4.47
CA GLN A 623 -16.58 -15.13 4.64
C GLN A 623 -17.31 -14.54 5.85
N TYR A 624 -18.61 -14.40 5.70
CA TYR A 624 -19.59 -14.14 6.75
C TYR A 624 -20.54 -15.34 6.81
N ILE A 625 -20.50 -16.07 7.91
CA ILE A 625 -21.25 -17.33 8.11
C ILE A 625 -22.08 -17.19 9.38
N PRO A 626 -23.33 -16.73 9.29
CA PRO A 626 -24.20 -16.53 10.45
C PRO A 626 -24.33 -17.77 11.32
N PHE A 627 -24.50 -17.59 12.63
CA PHE A 627 -24.91 -18.67 13.52
C PHE A 627 -26.39 -19.03 13.29
N ALA A 628 -26.76 -20.25 13.59
CA ALA A 628 -28.18 -20.62 13.69
C ALA A 628 -28.87 -19.72 14.74
N ARG A 629 -30.09 -19.31 14.47
CA ARG A 629 -30.86 -18.46 15.40
C ARG A 629 -31.24 -19.21 16.67
N THR A 630 -31.79 -20.42 16.47
CA THR A 630 -32.29 -21.26 17.55
C THR A 630 -31.47 -22.53 17.70
N GLU A 631 -31.55 -23.15 18.87
CA GLU A 631 -30.89 -24.42 19.12
C GLU A 631 -31.46 -25.55 18.25
N ALA A 632 -32.75 -25.49 17.94
CA ALA A 632 -33.39 -26.42 17.02
C ALA A 632 -32.81 -26.35 15.59
N GLU A 633 -32.62 -25.15 15.06
CA GLU A 633 -31.97 -24.92 13.75
C GLU A 633 -30.52 -25.42 13.76
N ARG A 634 -29.78 -25.14 14.84
CA ARG A 634 -28.39 -25.58 15.02
C ARG A 634 -28.28 -27.11 14.95
N VAL A 635 -29.11 -27.80 15.73
CA VAL A 635 -29.13 -29.29 15.78
C VAL A 635 -29.51 -29.85 14.43
N ALA A 636 -30.55 -29.30 13.79
CA ALA A 636 -31.00 -29.75 12.47
C ALA A 636 -29.93 -29.60 11.38
N ALA A 637 -29.13 -28.52 11.46
CA ALA A 637 -28.01 -28.27 10.55
C ALA A 637 -26.75 -29.10 10.88
N GLY A 638 -26.63 -29.67 12.08
CA GLY A 638 -25.40 -30.30 12.56
C GLY A 638 -24.27 -29.29 12.80
N ASP A 639 -24.59 -28.01 13.08
CA ASP A 639 -23.60 -26.96 13.30
C ASP A 639 -22.94 -27.14 14.67
N PRO A 640 -21.60 -27.23 14.76
CA PRO A 640 -20.91 -27.38 16.04
C PRO A 640 -20.91 -26.09 16.86
N ARG A 641 -21.17 -24.92 16.25
CA ARG A 641 -21.15 -23.61 16.92
C ARG A 641 -22.46 -23.41 17.69
N PRO A 642 -22.45 -22.86 18.93
CA PRO A 642 -23.67 -22.52 19.65
C PRO A 642 -24.56 -21.56 18.86
N SER A 643 -25.90 -21.76 18.97
CA SER A 643 -26.88 -20.84 18.36
C SER A 643 -26.86 -19.46 19.03
N VAL A 644 -27.44 -18.45 18.35
CA VAL A 644 -27.62 -17.08 18.92
C VAL A 644 -28.42 -17.14 20.22
N GLU A 645 -29.47 -17.94 20.28
CA GLU A 645 -30.31 -18.18 21.45
C GLU A 645 -29.52 -18.73 22.63
N ALA A 646 -28.65 -19.73 22.39
CA ALA A 646 -27.83 -20.35 23.42
C ALA A 646 -26.72 -19.42 23.94
N ARG A 647 -26.21 -18.52 23.09
CA ARG A 647 -25.13 -17.58 23.45
C ARG A 647 -25.65 -16.39 24.24
N TYR A 648 -26.78 -15.88 23.86
CA TYR A 648 -27.34 -14.64 24.38
C TYR A 648 -28.75 -14.88 24.93
N PRO A 649 -28.84 -15.34 26.19
CA PRO A 649 -30.12 -15.65 26.81
C PRO A 649 -31.05 -14.45 26.90
N SER A 650 -30.49 -13.22 26.88
CA SER A 650 -31.26 -12.00 26.87
C SER A 650 -30.58 -10.87 26.08
N PHE A 651 -31.38 -9.98 25.54
CA PHE A 651 -30.90 -8.80 24.84
C PHE A 651 -30.08 -7.89 25.77
N GLY A 652 -30.39 -7.84 27.06
CA GLY A 652 -29.64 -7.08 28.07
C GLY A 652 -28.21 -7.57 28.23
N GLU A 653 -27.99 -8.89 28.25
CA GLU A 653 -26.64 -9.48 28.32
C GLU A 653 -25.84 -9.26 27.06
N TYR A 654 -26.45 -9.43 25.89
CA TYR A 654 -25.84 -9.11 24.61
C TYR A 654 -25.38 -7.65 24.56
N LYS A 655 -26.29 -6.70 24.85
CA LYS A 655 -26.01 -5.26 24.88
C LYS A 655 -24.85 -4.92 25.86
N SER A 656 -24.88 -5.52 27.05
CA SER A 656 -23.83 -5.30 28.06
C SER A 656 -22.47 -5.85 27.58
N SER A 657 -22.46 -6.98 26.87
CA SER A 657 -21.24 -7.55 26.29
C SER A 657 -20.68 -6.67 25.15
N VAL A 658 -21.55 -6.16 24.27
CA VAL A 658 -21.18 -5.19 23.23
C VAL A 658 -20.55 -3.94 23.85
N MET A 659 -21.18 -3.35 24.86
CA MET A 659 -20.66 -2.16 25.53
C MET A 659 -19.28 -2.42 26.16
N ARG A 660 -19.10 -3.57 26.85
CA ARG A 660 -17.78 -3.93 27.41
C ARG A 660 -16.71 -4.12 26.34
N ALA A 661 -17.05 -4.70 25.19
CA ALA A 661 -16.12 -4.88 24.08
C ALA A 661 -15.67 -3.55 23.49
N ILE A 662 -16.61 -2.61 23.31
CA ILE A 662 -16.33 -1.25 22.86
C ILE A 662 -15.46 -0.50 23.87
N ASP A 663 -15.87 -0.50 25.16
CA ASP A 663 -15.14 0.17 26.24
C ASP A 663 -13.70 -0.37 26.38
N GLY A 664 -13.50 -1.67 26.16
CA GLY A 664 -12.17 -2.28 26.11
C GLY A 664 -11.28 -1.70 25.03
N LEU A 665 -11.80 -1.50 23.81
CA LEU A 665 -11.05 -0.88 22.72
C LEU A 665 -10.76 0.61 22.99
N VAL A 666 -11.72 1.35 23.57
CA VAL A 666 -11.51 2.75 23.97
C VAL A 666 -10.42 2.86 25.03
N LYS A 667 -10.50 2.05 26.09
CA LYS A 667 -9.48 1.96 27.14
C LYS A 667 -8.09 1.66 26.58
N ASP A 668 -8.02 0.79 25.61
CA ASP A 668 -6.77 0.35 24.97
C ASP A 668 -6.27 1.34 23.89
N ARG A 669 -6.95 2.47 23.70
CA ARG A 669 -6.64 3.48 22.66
C ARG A 669 -6.72 2.92 21.24
N LEU A 670 -7.61 1.96 20.98
CA LEU A 670 -7.87 1.31 19.70
C LEU A 670 -9.24 1.70 19.10
N MET A 671 -10.01 2.54 19.79
CA MET A 671 -11.24 3.13 19.30
C MET A 671 -11.40 4.52 19.92
N LEU A 672 -11.85 5.47 19.14
CA LEU A 672 -12.19 6.81 19.64
C LEU A 672 -13.63 6.85 20.19
N CYS A 673 -13.87 7.72 21.13
CA CYS A 673 -15.22 7.91 21.69
C CYS A 673 -16.25 8.32 20.63
N GLU A 674 -15.86 9.12 19.66
CA GLU A 674 -16.71 9.54 18.54
C GLU A 674 -17.13 8.36 17.63
N ASP A 675 -16.45 7.21 17.68
CA ASP A 675 -16.81 6.00 16.94
C ASP A 675 -17.59 4.98 17.78
N ALA A 676 -17.59 5.15 19.10
CA ALA A 676 -18.15 4.18 20.03
C ALA A 676 -19.68 4.08 19.94
N ASP A 677 -20.38 5.20 19.79
CA ASP A 677 -21.84 5.25 19.70
C ASP A 677 -22.35 4.65 18.39
N ASP A 678 -21.67 4.93 17.28
CA ASP A 678 -21.97 4.33 15.98
C ASP A 678 -21.79 2.80 16.01
N ALA A 679 -20.68 2.34 16.61
CA ALA A 679 -20.41 0.91 16.78
C ALA A 679 -21.48 0.23 17.65
N GLN A 680 -21.90 0.88 18.75
CA GLN A 680 -22.93 0.36 19.64
C GLN A 680 -24.28 0.28 18.92
N SER A 681 -24.68 1.34 18.22
CA SER A 681 -25.95 1.42 17.46
C SER A 681 -26.04 0.30 16.42
N ARG A 682 -24.98 0.13 15.64
CA ARG A 682 -24.88 -0.89 14.59
C ARG A 682 -24.99 -2.31 15.17
N LEU A 683 -24.25 -2.59 16.24
CA LEU A 683 -24.25 -3.92 16.86
C LEU A 683 -25.59 -4.26 17.55
N ILE A 684 -26.23 -3.28 18.18
CA ILE A 684 -27.58 -3.43 18.72
C ILE A 684 -28.57 -3.83 17.62
N ALA A 685 -28.52 -3.13 16.48
CA ALA A 685 -29.35 -3.46 15.32
C ALA A 685 -29.04 -4.87 14.76
N ALA A 686 -27.76 -5.23 14.68
CA ALA A 686 -27.33 -6.54 14.23
C ALA A 686 -27.81 -7.67 15.15
N GLY A 687 -27.76 -7.48 16.48
CA GLY A 687 -28.27 -8.45 17.45
C GLY A 687 -29.76 -8.69 17.32
N LEU A 688 -30.55 -7.62 17.14
CA LEU A 688 -31.99 -7.74 16.88
C LEU A 688 -32.27 -8.50 15.57
N ALA A 689 -31.55 -8.18 14.50
CA ALA A 689 -31.67 -8.83 13.22
C ALA A 689 -31.28 -10.33 13.26
N ALA A 690 -30.29 -10.68 14.08
CA ALA A 690 -29.85 -12.05 14.27
C ALA A 690 -30.78 -12.87 15.18
N GLY A 691 -31.77 -12.24 15.83
CA GLY A 691 -32.75 -12.94 16.67
C GLY A 691 -32.34 -13.08 18.14
N VAL A 692 -31.43 -12.24 18.65
CA VAL A 692 -31.16 -12.19 20.10
C VAL A 692 -32.46 -11.87 20.83
N PRO A 693 -32.86 -12.67 21.87
CA PRO A 693 -34.15 -12.54 22.52
C PRO A 693 -34.39 -11.16 23.12
N ALA A 694 -35.36 -10.42 22.59
CA ALA A 694 -35.77 -9.12 23.11
C ALA A 694 -37.08 -9.25 23.86
N HIS A 695 -37.24 -8.56 24.98
CA HIS A 695 -38.52 -8.55 25.69
C HIS A 695 -39.59 -7.78 24.89
N PRO A 696 -40.75 -8.40 24.63
CA PRO A 696 -41.89 -7.70 23.99
C PRO A 696 -42.30 -6.45 24.77
N GLY A 697 -42.48 -5.32 24.06
CA GLY A 697 -43.04 -4.11 24.63
C GLY A 697 -42.08 -3.07 25.21
N LYS A 698 -40.77 -3.30 25.20
CA LYS A 698 -39.78 -2.25 25.45
C LYS A 698 -39.30 -1.68 24.11
N GLY A 699 -39.50 -0.35 23.91
CA GLY A 699 -39.08 0.36 22.69
C GLY A 699 -37.62 0.15 22.32
N THR A 700 -37.16 0.74 21.22
CA THR A 700 -35.77 0.64 20.73
C THR A 700 -34.80 0.84 21.89
N PRO A 701 -33.84 -0.13 22.11
CA PRO A 701 -32.91 -0.03 23.21
C PRO A 701 -32.07 1.25 23.12
N THR A 702 -32.07 2.06 24.16
CA THR A 702 -31.23 3.24 24.26
C THR A 702 -29.75 2.85 24.34
N LEU A 703 -28.89 3.69 23.74
CA LEU A 703 -27.44 3.58 23.90
C LEU A 703 -27.06 3.71 25.38
N GLN A 704 -26.00 3.02 25.78
CA GLN A 704 -25.42 3.18 27.12
C GLN A 704 -24.14 4.00 26.99
N PRO A 705 -23.89 4.93 27.90
CA PRO A 705 -22.63 5.65 27.93
C PRO A 705 -21.45 4.65 28.03
N VAL A 706 -20.44 4.86 27.21
CA VAL A 706 -19.20 4.08 27.27
C VAL A 706 -18.34 4.63 28.40
N PRO A 707 -18.00 3.84 29.44
CA PRO A 707 -17.40 4.35 30.68
C PRO A 707 -16.13 5.19 30.47
N HIS A 708 -15.21 4.75 29.59
CA HIS A 708 -13.98 5.48 29.32
C HIS A 708 -14.15 6.73 28.46
N CYS A 709 -15.33 6.99 27.90
CA CYS A 709 -15.64 8.21 27.16
C CYS A 709 -16.18 9.35 28.06
N HIS A 710 -16.50 9.07 29.32
CA HIS A 710 -17.12 10.02 30.24
C HIS A 710 -16.26 10.29 31.49
N LYS A 711 -14.96 10.01 31.42
CA LYS A 711 -14.00 10.29 32.49
C LYS A 711 -13.36 11.66 32.36
#